data_86547872a11bcff124a5a8314de0829e
#
_entry.id   86547872a11bcff124a5a8314de0829e
#
_cell.length_a   1.000
_cell.length_b   1.000
_cell.length_c   1.000
_cell.angle_alpha   90.00
_cell.angle_beta   90.00
_cell.angle_gamma   90.00
#
_symmetry.space_group_name_H-M   'P 1'
#
loop_
_entity.id
_entity.type
_entity.pdbx_description
1 polymer ?
#
loop_
_entity_poly.entity_id
_entity_poly.type
_entity_poly.pdbx_seq_one_letter_code
_entity_poly.pdbx_strand_id
1 'polypeptide(L)'
;MQLKNITYIAILCFYLAGCGGGNSGPPETSDWSHLQSISFANNEYEVIIGNSKSIVVGGGEGTGAVTYSSSDTNILTVTNDGLVSAITLGNATVTATKEADSIYSSASASASVEVTPKKEQTIAFDIPKFTLVIGDVESIVASGGEGTGAITYSSSDEAIISITSDGVATANVIGSAVITAVKAADDMYEEATATITVDVVADAVELAAPEISSLSTGNSRTQISWSGVQNATSYNLYRAKESIDSIEVYATLDGGTLFVNVTSPFIQTGLTNGQGYYYVATAVAGESESAISNQXXVVPRDPLNDTGLLKSGNAQSGVNATCTDIIQXDGHVPQDCDQGRDADPTVIATKVGSGSAAFDXTKLGSDGTALAIQDGTWSADGXESDGTLWSCVKDNHTGLVWEVKTIEGPHSFEQENKVNWANRDVPATASNDEVFCGITXWRVPTVVELITIANNNRQNPAFVATHFPNGKSQSYWTSLPVAGNSANAWTINFYSGIGNSKAKTMNFQVRLVSGDYTANDXSTSRYLVXGDGTXTDLVTGXMWKQCPEGLSGDDCSAGTPATLVWGGSMKAARDSTFAGYSDWXLPNMKEFQSIVAFDKYXPAINTEVFPNPGAVLXFWTSTPRTLTSPVNQSWRINFAIGLNEXKNRTGSQNSQXLVRDAD
;
A
#
# COMPACT_ATOMS: atom_id res chain seq x y z
N MET A 1 -16.08 15.49 56.75
CA MET A 1 -15.40 16.48 57.59
C MET A 1 -16.43 17.48 58.08
N GLN A 2 -16.61 17.49 59.39
CA GLN A 2 -17.32 18.48 60.23
C GLN A 2 -18.83 18.61 60.06
N LEU A 3 -19.58 18.59 61.05
CA LEU A 3 -19.70 18.64 62.51
C LEU A 3 -20.96 19.43 62.85
N LYS A 4 -21.80 18.78 63.62
CA LYS A 4 -22.60 19.30 64.76
C LYS A 4 -23.56 20.50 64.57
N ASN A 5 -24.83 20.28 65.00
CA ASN A 5 -25.18 20.91 66.29
C ASN A 5 -26.46 20.29 66.85
N ILE A 6 -26.37 19.92 68.09
CA ILE A 6 -27.49 19.46 68.98
C ILE A 6 -27.95 20.69 69.81
N THR A 7 -29.22 20.91 69.81
CA THR A 7 -29.79 21.89 70.79
C THR A 7 -30.86 21.20 71.66
N TYR A 8 -30.56 21.10 72.93
CA TYR A 8 -31.49 20.68 74.01
C TYR A 8 -32.30 21.91 74.43
N ILE A 9 -33.59 21.74 74.61
CA ILE A 9 -34.39 22.68 75.32
C ILE A 9 -35.09 21.94 76.43
N ALA A 10 -34.78 22.30 77.68
CA ALA A 10 -35.41 21.81 78.89
C ALA A 10 -36.65 22.69 79.24
N ILE A 11 -37.73 22.05 79.60
CA ILE A 11 -38.91 22.71 80.13
C ILE A 11 -39.00 22.52 81.61
N LEU A 12 -39.11 23.61 82.35
CA LEU A 12 -39.16 23.75 83.80
C LEU A 12 -40.59 23.77 84.24
N CYS A 13 -40.91 22.89 85.28
CA CYS A 13 -42.19 22.92 85.95
C CYS A 13 -42.26 23.99 87.06
N PHE A 14 -43.30 24.72 87.10
CA PHE A 14 -43.61 25.56 88.26
C PHE A 14 -44.90 25.10 88.99
N TYR A 15 -44.76 24.85 90.29
CA TYR A 15 -45.84 24.68 91.29
C TYR A 15 -46.24 26.03 91.81
N LEU A 16 -47.56 26.22 92.00
CA LEU A 16 -48.01 27.18 92.96
C LEU A 16 -49.33 26.71 93.55
N ALA A 17 -49.31 26.51 94.87
CA ALA A 17 -50.43 26.18 95.73
C ALA A 17 -51.17 27.45 96.13
N GLY A 18 -52.46 27.35 96.32
CA GLY A 18 -53.25 28.41 96.94
C GLY A 18 -54.50 27.79 97.51
N CYS A 19 -54.58 27.89 98.86
CA CYS A 19 -55.68 27.45 99.78
C CYS A 19 -56.86 28.43 99.75
N GLY A 20 -58.02 27.90 99.96
CA GLY A 20 -59.12 28.67 100.62
C GLY A 20 -60.51 28.18 100.38
N GLY A 21 -61.04 27.47 101.29
CA GLY A 21 -62.27 27.61 102.08
C GLY A 21 -63.64 27.37 101.48
N GLY A 22 -64.21 26.26 101.91
CA GLY A 22 -65.51 26.00 102.48
C GLY A 22 -66.80 26.34 101.73
N ASN A 23 -67.62 25.39 101.42
CA ASN A 23 -68.86 25.13 102.11
C ASN A 23 -69.72 24.03 101.45
N SER A 24 -70.43 23.34 102.20
CA SER A 24 -71.19 22.11 102.07
C SER A 24 -72.36 22.21 101.09
N GLY A 25 -72.51 21.20 100.24
CA GLY A 25 -73.71 20.84 99.48
C GLY A 25 -73.77 19.32 99.33
N PRO A 26 -74.95 18.65 99.14
CA PRO A 26 -75.11 17.22 99.25
C PRO A 26 -74.36 16.42 98.19
N PRO A 27 -74.10 15.14 98.40
CA PRO A 27 -73.15 14.37 97.60
C PRO A 27 -73.67 14.12 96.19
N GLU A 28 -72.95 14.66 95.26
CA GLU A 28 -73.09 14.15 93.91
C GLU A 28 -72.25 12.90 93.84
N THR A 29 -72.78 11.86 93.16
CA THR A 29 -72.07 10.66 92.90
C THR A 29 -70.86 10.98 92.08
N SER A 30 -69.65 10.90 92.66
CA SER A 30 -68.40 11.06 91.96
C SER A 30 -68.19 9.83 91.08
N ASP A 31 -68.42 10.01 89.80
CA ASP A 31 -68.03 9.00 88.79
C ASP A 31 -66.50 9.07 88.64
N TRP A 32 -65.80 8.32 89.49
CA TRP A 32 -64.34 8.23 89.48
C TRP A 32 -63.90 7.22 88.42
N SER A 33 -63.94 7.60 87.06
CA SER A 33 -63.32 6.75 86.07
C SER A 33 -61.77 6.92 86.16
N HIS A 34 -61.07 5.82 86.22
CA HIS A 34 -59.62 5.81 86.29
C HIS A 34 -59.08 6.31 84.97
N LEU A 35 -58.02 7.17 85.00
CA LEU A 35 -57.33 7.63 83.81
C LEU A 35 -56.50 6.50 83.28
N GLN A 36 -56.56 6.26 81.97
CA GLN A 36 -55.68 5.32 81.29
C GLN A 36 -54.92 6.08 80.22
N SER A 37 -53.78 5.52 79.77
CA SER A 37 -52.98 6.11 78.67
C SER A 37 -52.61 5.02 77.71
N ILE A 38 -52.64 5.38 76.43
CA ILE A 38 -52.11 4.56 75.32
C ILE A 38 -51.01 5.35 74.65
N SER A 39 -50.10 4.65 73.97
CA SER A 39 -49.03 5.29 73.25
C SER A 39 -48.61 4.43 72.07
N PHE A 40 -48.23 5.09 71.00
CA PHE A 40 -47.49 4.44 69.90
C PHE A 40 -46.09 4.16 70.38
N ALA A 41 -45.43 3.14 69.78
CA ALA A 41 -44.04 2.80 70.09
C ALA A 41 -43.07 3.92 69.65
N ASN A 42 -43.45 4.66 68.59
CA ASN A 42 -42.74 5.84 68.11
C ASN A 42 -43.74 6.97 67.85
N ASN A 43 -43.27 8.22 67.91
CA ASN A 43 -44.11 9.39 67.60
C ASN A 43 -44.11 9.69 66.10
N GLU A 44 -43.15 9.10 65.34
CA GLU A 44 -43.03 9.28 63.94
C GLU A 44 -42.80 7.93 63.27
N TYR A 45 -43.41 7.71 62.11
CA TYR A 45 -43.25 6.53 61.30
C TYR A 45 -43.07 6.96 59.85
N GLU A 46 -42.32 6.12 59.07
CA GLU A 46 -42.14 6.28 57.69
C GLU A 46 -42.69 5.06 56.95
N VAL A 47 -43.49 5.27 55.90
CA VAL A 47 -44.04 4.19 55.04
C VAL A 47 -43.82 4.57 53.61
N ILE A 48 -43.23 3.66 52.86
CA ILE A 48 -42.97 3.89 51.40
C ILE A 48 -44.30 3.81 50.65
N ILE A 49 -44.51 4.71 49.71
CA ILE A 49 -45.75 4.77 48.91
C ILE A 49 -46.05 3.38 48.30
N GLY A 50 -47.32 3.00 48.37
CA GLY A 50 -47.82 1.70 47.88
C GLY A 50 -47.70 0.55 48.89
N ASN A 51 -46.95 0.77 49.96
CA ASN A 51 -46.70 -0.27 50.95
C ASN A 51 -47.64 -0.07 52.11
N SER A 52 -47.74 -1.11 53.02
CA SER A 52 -48.49 -1.06 54.23
C SER A 52 -47.61 -1.40 55.44
N LYS A 53 -47.96 -0.83 56.64
CA LYS A 53 -47.18 -0.98 57.83
C LYS A 53 -48.11 -1.02 59.02
N SER A 54 -47.99 -2.01 59.89
CA SER A 54 -48.79 -2.09 61.12
C SER A 54 -48.20 -1.13 62.18
N ILE A 55 -49.03 -0.18 62.66
CA ILE A 55 -48.66 0.73 63.74
C ILE A 55 -49.77 0.67 64.76
N VAL A 56 -49.51 0.00 65.85
CA VAL A 56 -50.52 -0.24 66.93
C VAL A 56 -50.07 0.44 68.19
N VAL A 57 -51.03 0.90 68.92
CA VAL A 57 -50.77 1.45 70.27
C VAL A 57 -50.69 0.32 71.30
N GLY A 58 -49.87 0.58 72.35
CA GLY A 58 -49.80 -0.25 73.52
C GLY A 58 -50.32 0.51 74.77
N GLY A 59 -50.59 -0.19 75.87
CA GLY A 59 -51.03 0.42 77.11
C GLY A 59 -52.56 0.48 77.23
N GLY A 60 -53.02 1.13 78.32
CA GLY A 60 -54.44 1.25 78.66
C GLY A 60 -55.00 -0.05 79.26
N GLU A 61 -55.40 0.03 80.51
CA GLU A 61 -55.90 -1.16 81.31
C GLU A 61 -57.34 -1.46 81.02
N GLY A 62 -58.11 -0.49 80.47
CA GLY A 62 -59.51 -0.68 80.15
C GLY A 62 -59.77 -1.69 79.03
N THR A 63 -61.05 -2.19 78.98
CA THR A 63 -61.48 -3.15 77.94
C THR A 63 -62.10 -2.50 76.73
N GLY A 64 -62.16 -1.14 76.70
CA GLY A 64 -62.69 -0.41 75.56
C GLY A 64 -61.96 -0.72 74.26
N ALA A 65 -62.67 -0.75 73.11
CA ALA A 65 -62.10 -1.02 71.82
C ALA A 65 -61.16 0.10 71.44
N VAL A 66 -60.08 -0.26 70.66
CA VAL A 66 -59.19 0.73 70.07
C VAL A 66 -59.62 0.91 68.62
N THR A 67 -59.79 2.16 68.22
CA THR A 67 -60.07 2.55 66.83
C THR A 67 -58.96 3.49 66.33
N TYR A 68 -58.76 3.46 65.07
CA TYR A 68 -57.71 4.28 64.44
C TYR A 68 -58.34 5.18 63.36
N SER A 69 -57.79 6.36 63.16
CA SER A 69 -58.22 7.29 62.13
C SER A 69 -57.02 8.01 61.55
N SER A 70 -57.13 8.36 60.31
CA SER A 70 -56.11 9.18 59.59
C SER A 70 -56.65 10.62 59.50
N SER A 71 -55.74 11.61 59.64
CA SER A 71 -56.05 13.00 59.42
C SER A 71 -56.28 13.33 57.96
N ASP A 72 -55.74 12.50 57.08
CA ASP A 72 -55.93 12.66 55.59
C ASP A 72 -55.93 11.30 54.94
N THR A 73 -57.09 10.84 54.53
CA THR A 73 -57.26 9.53 53.88
C THR A 73 -56.80 9.49 52.44
N ASN A 74 -56.50 10.67 51.84
CA ASN A 74 -55.83 10.69 50.52
C ASN A 74 -54.33 10.37 50.60
N ILE A 75 -53.72 10.67 51.78
CA ILE A 75 -52.30 10.39 51.97
C ILE A 75 -52.14 8.94 52.45
N LEU A 76 -52.89 8.55 53.48
CA LEU A 76 -52.86 7.16 53.98
C LEU A 76 -54.20 6.79 54.58
N THR A 77 -54.55 5.54 54.51
CA THR A 77 -55.69 4.95 55.29
C THR A 77 -55.15 4.12 56.41
N VAL A 78 -55.99 3.93 57.46
CA VAL A 78 -55.63 3.04 58.54
C VAL A 78 -56.87 2.19 58.91
N THR A 79 -56.66 0.89 59.11
CA THR A 79 -57.71 -0.03 59.49
C THR A 79 -57.87 -0.03 60.98
N ASN A 80 -58.97 -0.64 61.49
CA ASN A 80 -59.23 -0.72 62.92
C ASN A 80 -58.28 -1.62 63.73
N ASP A 81 -57.43 -2.37 63.02
CA ASP A 81 -56.33 -3.14 63.63
C ASP A 81 -54.99 -2.46 63.48
N GLY A 82 -54.97 -1.19 63.03
CA GLY A 82 -53.76 -0.36 62.99
C GLY A 82 -52.86 -0.59 61.74
N LEU A 83 -53.37 -1.21 60.67
CA LEU A 83 -52.61 -1.36 59.43
C LEU A 83 -52.77 -0.08 58.61
N VAL A 84 -51.71 0.65 58.47
CA VAL A 84 -51.60 1.86 57.64
C VAL A 84 -51.24 1.44 56.20
N SER A 85 -51.97 1.97 55.19
CA SER A 85 -51.68 1.80 53.78
C SER A 85 -51.36 3.15 53.16
N ALA A 86 -50.16 3.30 52.56
CA ALA A 86 -49.62 4.57 51.95
C ALA A 86 -50.18 4.74 50.58
N ILE A 87 -50.84 5.86 50.26
CA ILE A 87 -51.53 6.15 48.99
C ILE A 87 -50.82 7.20 48.15
N THR A 88 -50.54 8.36 48.78
CA THR A 88 -49.80 9.44 48.08
C THR A 88 -48.75 10.04 49.01
N LEU A 89 -47.73 10.65 48.43
CA LEU A 89 -46.63 11.28 49.17
C LEU A 89 -47.16 12.37 50.10
N GLY A 90 -46.65 12.45 51.30
CA GLY A 90 -47.04 13.52 52.26
C GLY A 90 -47.04 13.01 53.70
N ASN A 91 -47.55 13.86 54.61
CA ASN A 91 -47.62 13.56 56.08
C ASN A 91 -49.07 13.56 56.51
N ALA A 92 -49.42 12.54 57.28
CA ALA A 92 -50.72 12.51 57.91
C ALA A 92 -50.55 11.96 59.36
N THR A 93 -51.49 12.38 60.30
CA THR A 93 -51.43 11.93 61.64
C THR A 93 -52.43 10.75 61.83
N VAL A 94 -51.93 9.69 62.36
CA VAL A 94 -52.78 8.54 62.78
C VAL A 94 -53.08 8.73 64.27
N THR A 95 -54.35 8.77 64.58
CA THR A 95 -54.84 8.90 65.96
C THR A 95 -55.52 7.59 66.34
N ALA A 96 -55.05 7.02 67.43
CA ALA A 96 -55.66 5.86 68.03
C ALA A 96 -56.48 6.36 69.19
N THR A 97 -57.74 5.87 69.36
CA THR A 97 -58.61 6.19 70.47
C THR A 97 -59.10 4.89 71.09
N LYS A 98 -58.76 4.70 72.36
CA LYS A 98 -59.28 3.61 73.16
C LYS A 98 -60.54 4.11 73.90
N GLU A 99 -61.65 3.46 73.67
CA GLU A 99 -62.95 3.86 74.21
C GLU A 99 -62.97 3.72 75.75
N ALA A 100 -63.79 4.54 76.42
CA ALA A 100 -64.03 4.43 77.78
C ALA A 100 -64.83 3.12 78.11
N ASP A 101 -64.61 2.54 79.28
CA ASP A 101 -65.47 1.44 79.77
C ASP A 101 -66.02 1.79 81.18
N SER A 102 -66.49 0.81 81.90
CA SER A 102 -67.18 1.08 83.22
C SER A 102 -66.19 1.50 84.31
N ILE A 103 -64.87 1.39 84.07
CA ILE A 103 -63.85 1.67 85.09
C ILE A 103 -62.92 2.79 84.64
N TYR A 104 -62.57 2.83 83.30
CA TYR A 104 -61.55 3.71 82.76
C TYR A 104 -62.12 4.74 81.74
N SER A 105 -61.58 5.95 81.76
CA SER A 105 -61.90 7.00 80.81
C SER A 105 -61.27 6.70 79.46
N SER A 106 -61.79 7.30 78.37
CA SER A 106 -61.18 7.16 77.05
C SER A 106 -59.76 7.74 77.05
N ALA A 107 -58.91 7.21 76.18
CA ALA A 107 -57.53 7.69 75.99
C ALA A 107 -57.22 7.77 74.51
N SER A 108 -56.42 8.77 74.10
CA SER A 108 -55.98 8.90 72.70
C SER A 108 -54.49 9.14 72.64
N ALA A 109 -53.93 8.65 71.57
CA ALA A 109 -52.50 8.91 71.20
C ALA A 109 -52.43 9.16 69.73
N SER A 110 -51.46 9.98 69.29
CA SER A 110 -51.28 10.31 67.88
C SER A 110 -49.81 10.10 67.54
N ALA A 111 -49.56 9.69 66.27
CA ALA A 111 -48.25 9.59 65.68
C ALA A 111 -48.26 10.17 64.24
N SER A 112 -47.22 10.84 63.86
CA SER A 112 -47.03 11.34 62.51
C SER A 112 -46.58 10.18 61.63
N VAL A 113 -47.17 10.07 60.45
CA VAL A 113 -46.74 9.08 59.47
C VAL A 113 -46.39 9.83 58.19
N GLU A 114 -45.14 9.71 57.78
CA GLU A 114 -44.67 10.27 56.51
C GLU A 114 -44.69 9.19 55.42
N VAL A 115 -45.37 9.48 54.30
CA VAL A 115 -45.36 8.61 53.14
C VAL A 115 -44.25 9.10 52.24
N THR A 116 -43.21 8.26 52.03
CA THR A 116 -41.99 8.62 51.26
C THR A 116 -41.98 7.89 49.92
N PRO A 117 -41.23 8.45 48.89
CA PRO A 117 -41.10 7.78 47.60
C PRO A 117 -40.27 6.49 47.73
N LYS A 118 -40.39 5.64 46.70
CA LYS A 118 -39.48 4.49 46.55
C LYS A 118 -38.08 5.05 46.32
N LYS A 119 -37.07 4.30 46.72
CA LYS A 119 -35.64 4.68 46.53
C LYS A 119 -35.25 4.47 45.09
N GLU A 120 -34.45 5.39 44.55
CA GLU A 120 -33.83 5.19 43.26
C GLU A 120 -32.79 4.08 43.33
N GLN A 121 -32.65 3.33 42.24
CA GLN A 121 -31.59 2.35 42.07
C GLN A 121 -31.01 2.46 40.67
N THR A 122 -29.81 1.93 40.46
CA THR A 122 -29.12 1.97 39.13
C THR A 122 -28.60 0.59 38.81
N ILE A 123 -28.69 0.24 37.52
CA ILE A 123 -28.03 -0.93 36.96
C ILE A 123 -27.11 -0.47 35.82
N ALA A 124 -26.11 -1.29 35.48
CA ALA A 124 -25.17 -0.98 34.42
C ALA A 124 -24.62 -2.24 33.78
N PHE A 125 -24.24 -2.13 32.53
CA PHE A 125 -23.39 -3.12 31.89
C PHE A 125 -21.93 -2.82 32.27
N ASP A 126 -21.10 -3.87 32.43
CA ASP A 126 -19.71 -3.71 32.88
C ASP A 126 -18.84 -3.02 31.84
N ILE A 127 -19.25 -3.06 30.55
CA ILE A 127 -18.53 -2.47 29.41
C ILE A 127 -19.45 -1.52 28.63
N PRO A 128 -18.91 -0.45 28.04
CA PRO A 128 -19.75 0.54 27.32
C PRO A 128 -20.20 0.09 25.94
N LYS A 129 -19.53 -0.90 25.37
CA LYS A 129 -19.81 -1.39 24.01
C LYS A 129 -19.41 -2.86 23.91
N PHE A 130 -20.15 -3.63 23.12
CA PHE A 130 -19.91 -5.07 22.95
C PHE A 130 -19.88 -5.40 21.45
N THR A 131 -18.99 -6.30 21.04
CA THR A 131 -18.91 -6.74 19.63
C THR A 131 -19.08 -8.26 19.59
N LEU A 132 -19.93 -8.74 18.67
CA LEU A 132 -20.17 -10.15 18.42
C LEU A 132 -19.85 -10.45 16.95
N VAL A 133 -19.37 -11.65 16.69
CA VAL A 133 -19.27 -12.16 15.31
C VAL A 133 -20.62 -12.79 14.94
N ILE A 134 -21.02 -12.64 13.68
CA ILE A 134 -22.28 -13.25 13.21
C ILE A 134 -22.31 -14.75 13.55
N GLY A 135 -23.42 -15.20 14.16
CA GLY A 135 -23.57 -16.57 14.64
C GLY A 135 -23.19 -16.78 16.09
N ASP A 136 -22.54 -15.81 16.75
CA ASP A 136 -22.19 -15.92 18.17
C ASP A 136 -23.43 -15.94 19.03
N VAL A 137 -23.32 -16.67 20.15
CA VAL A 137 -24.32 -16.70 21.22
C VAL A 137 -23.59 -16.38 22.53
N GLU A 138 -23.92 -15.25 23.14
CA GLU A 138 -23.21 -14.75 24.33
C GLU A 138 -24.16 -14.20 25.38
N SER A 139 -23.75 -14.26 26.64
CA SER A 139 -24.52 -13.70 27.74
C SER A 139 -24.11 -12.25 27.97
N ILE A 140 -25.07 -11.32 27.78
CA ILE A 140 -24.86 -9.87 27.95
C ILE A 140 -25.73 -9.46 29.14
N VAL A 141 -25.12 -9.35 30.32
CA VAL A 141 -25.89 -9.10 31.56
C VAL A 141 -25.52 -7.77 32.20
N ALA A 142 -26.54 -7.10 32.70
CA ALA A 142 -26.39 -5.89 33.50
C ALA A 142 -26.37 -6.30 34.98
N SER A 143 -25.66 -5.53 35.79
CA SER A 143 -25.53 -5.78 37.22
C SER A 143 -25.86 -4.52 38.00
N GLY A 144 -26.10 -4.67 39.35
CA GLY A 144 -26.38 -3.55 40.23
C GLY A 144 -27.83 -3.50 40.68
N GLY A 145 -28.20 -2.43 41.39
CA GLY A 145 -29.50 -2.19 41.96
C GLY A 145 -29.74 -3.02 43.22
N GLU A 146 -30.14 -2.37 44.31
CA GLU A 146 -30.37 -3.03 45.64
C GLU A 146 -31.71 -3.73 45.72
N GLY A 147 -32.64 -3.42 44.80
CA GLY A 147 -33.99 -4.02 44.80
C GLY A 147 -33.97 -5.50 44.41
N THR A 148 -35.06 -6.20 44.73
CA THR A 148 -35.26 -7.64 44.46
C THR A 148 -35.94 -7.87 43.09
N GLY A 149 -36.30 -6.82 42.36
CA GLY A 149 -36.97 -6.92 41.07
C GLY A 149 -36.09 -7.64 40.03
N ALA A 150 -36.70 -8.45 39.18
CA ALA A 150 -35.99 -9.18 38.12
C ALA A 150 -35.47 -8.23 37.06
N ILE A 151 -34.32 -8.57 36.46
CA ILE A 151 -33.80 -7.85 35.29
C ILE A 151 -34.27 -8.61 34.03
N THR A 152 -34.80 -7.89 33.06
CA THR A 152 -35.20 -8.43 31.75
C THR A 152 -34.52 -7.64 30.65
N TYR A 153 -34.41 -8.26 29.46
CA TYR A 153 -33.63 -7.70 28.35
C TYR A 153 -34.48 -7.62 27.09
N SER A 154 -34.19 -6.63 26.25
CA SER A 154 -34.81 -6.50 24.94
C SER A 154 -33.82 -5.88 23.94
N SER A 155 -34.01 -6.16 22.66
CA SER A 155 -33.20 -5.62 21.59
C SER A 155 -34.00 -4.56 20.80
N SER A 156 -33.33 -3.49 20.38
CA SER A 156 -33.93 -2.49 19.49
C SER A 156 -34.16 -3.05 18.07
N ASP A 157 -33.47 -4.14 17.70
CA ASP A 157 -33.63 -4.79 16.40
C ASP A 157 -33.34 -6.31 16.54
N GLU A 158 -34.39 -7.08 16.67
CA GLU A 158 -34.33 -8.55 16.84
C GLU A 158 -33.79 -9.24 15.57
N ALA A 159 -33.82 -8.58 14.41
CA ALA A 159 -33.25 -9.16 13.18
C ALA A 159 -31.72 -9.11 13.21
N ILE A 160 -31.15 -8.09 13.84
CA ILE A 160 -29.70 -7.97 14.00
C ILE A 160 -29.22 -8.82 15.17
N ILE A 161 -29.86 -8.61 16.37
CA ILE A 161 -29.52 -9.34 17.59
C ILE A 161 -30.81 -9.72 18.26
N SER A 162 -31.09 -11.01 18.40
CA SER A 162 -32.17 -11.48 19.28
C SER A 162 -31.60 -11.71 20.68
N ILE A 163 -32.42 -11.38 21.72
CA ILE A 163 -31.99 -11.57 23.10
C ILE A 163 -33.11 -12.17 23.93
N THR A 164 -32.78 -13.14 24.77
CA THR A 164 -33.73 -13.76 25.67
C THR A 164 -33.95 -12.88 26.91
N SER A 165 -35.05 -13.14 27.63
CA SER A 165 -35.36 -12.39 28.86
C SER A 165 -34.31 -12.50 29.96
N ASP A 166 -33.43 -13.48 29.88
CA ASP A 166 -32.35 -13.69 30.86
C ASP A 166 -30.98 -13.26 30.32
N GLY A 167 -30.93 -12.55 29.17
CA GLY A 167 -29.73 -11.88 28.69
C GLY A 167 -28.84 -12.68 27.74
N VAL A 168 -29.33 -13.79 27.16
CA VAL A 168 -28.55 -14.52 26.17
C VAL A 168 -28.84 -13.92 24.79
N ALA A 169 -27.83 -13.31 24.19
CA ALA A 169 -27.90 -12.65 22.86
C ALA A 169 -27.40 -13.59 21.78
N THR A 170 -28.06 -13.56 20.61
CA THR A 170 -27.67 -14.28 19.42
C THR A 170 -27.47 -13.26 18.29
N ALA A 171 -26.28 -13.28 17.67
CA ALA A 171 -25.91 -12.38 16.58
C ALA A 171 -26.42 -12.95 15.23
N ASN A 172 -27.46 -12.36 14.67
CA ASN A 172 -28.17 -12.89 13.49
C ASN A 172 -27.70 -12.29 12.16
N VAL A 173 -27.51 -10.96 12.10
CA VAL A 173 -27.19 -10.25 10.86
C VAL A 173 -26.21 -9.12 11.22
N ILE A 174 -25.24 -8.86 10.34
CA ILE A 174 -24.25 -7.77 10.49
C ILE A 174 -24.99 -6.44 10.63
N GLY A 175 -24.64 -5.67 11.67
CA GLY A 175 -25.27 -4.39 11.97
C GLY A 175 -25.06 -3.99 13.42
N SER A 176 -25.84 -3.03 13.88
CA SER A 176 -25.74 -2.52 15.25
C SER A 176 -27.12 -2.45 15.88
N ALA A 177 -27.27 -2.92 17.11
CA ALA A 177 -28.51 -2.83 17.86
C ALA A 177 -28.23 -2.40 19.30
N VAL A 178 -29.23 -1.79 19.96
CA VAL A 178 -29.16 -1.39 21.36
C VAL A 178 -29.88 -2.43 22.20
N ILE A 179 -29.19 -3.02 23.16
CA ILE A 179 -29.77 -3.90 24.15
C ILE A 179 -30.14 -3.04 25.34
N THR A 180 -31.39 -3.19 25.80
CA THR A 180 -31.93 -2.52 26.99
C THR A 180 -32.17 -3.54 28.07
N ALA A 181 -31.60 -3.30 29.24
CA ALA A 181 -31.88 -4.05 30.49
C ALA A 181 -32.82 -3.24 31.36
N VAL A 182 -33.86 -3.84 31.89
CA VAL A 182 -34.83 -3.20 32.80
C VAL A 182 -34.90 -4.03 34.05
N LYS A 183 -34.54 -3.44 35.21
CA LYS A 183 -34.73 -4.04 36.54
C LYS A 183 -36.06 -3.53 37.08
N ALA A 184 -37.01 -4.46 37.34
CA ALA A 184 -38.35 -4.11 37.77
C ALA A 184 -38.33 -3.44 39.14
N ALA A 185 -39.28 -2.53 39.39
CA ALA A 185 -39.51 -1.94 40.68
C ALA A 185 -39.97 -3.03 41.71
N ASP A 186 -39.67 -2.83 42.99
CA ASP A 186 -40.20 -3.68 44.07
C ASP A 186 -40.83 -2.80 45.15
N ASP A 187 -41.00 -3.34 46.36
CA ASP A 187 -41.66 -2.61 47.44
C ASP A 187 -40.84 -1.39 47.92
N MET A 188 -39.52 -1.40 47.71
CA MET A 188 -38.64 -0.37 48.25
C MET A 188 -37.96 0.50 47.16
N TYR A 189 -37.86 -0.03 45.96
CA TYR A 189 -37.03 0.61 44.89
C TYR A 189 -37.82 0.82 43.63
N GLU A 190 -37.51 1.95 42.94
CA GLU A 190 -38.05 2.28 41.61
C GLU A 190 -37.46 1.37 40.54
N GLU A 191 -38.08 1.34 39.37
CA GLU A 191 -37.56 0.69 38.16
C GLU A 191 -36.23 1.36 37.74
N ALA A 192 -35.25 0.56 37.26
CA ALA A 192 -33.98 1.05 36.73
C ALA A 192 -33.74 0.48 35.34
N THR A 193 -33.11 1.28 34.46
CA THR A 193 -32.84 0.90 33.06
C THR A 193 -31.38 1.18 32.75
N ALA A 194 -30.75 0.29 31.96
CA ALA A 194 -29.41 0.49 31.38
C ALA A 194 -29.43 0.06 29.90
N THR A 195 -28.58 0.67 29.09
CA THR A 195 -28.48 0.31 27.67
C THR A 195 -27.01 0.08 27.26
N ILE A 196 -26.80 -0.81 26.30
CA ILE A 196 -25.48 -1.04 25.67
C ILE A 196 -25.69 -1.18 24.17
N THR A 197 -24.73 -0.60 23.40
CA THR A 197 -24.69 -0.82 21.95
C THR A 197 -23.89 -2.10 21.66
N VAL A 198 -24.44 -2.97 20.85
CA VAL A 198 -23.78 -4.21 20.41
C VAL A 198 -23.67 -4.19 18.90
N ASP A 199 -22.44 -4.32 18.39
CA ASP A 199 -22.16 -4.42 16.97
C ASP A 199 -21.97 -5.89 16.59
N VAL A 200 -22.64 -6.32 15.53
CA VAL A 200 -22.44 -7.64 14.92
C VAL A 200 -21.55 -7.44 13.69
N VAL A 201 -20.40 -8.12 13.67
CA VAL A 201 -19.41 -8.05 12.58
C VAL A 201 -19.31 -9.41 11.87
N ALA A 202 -18.71 -9.39 10.66
CA ALA A 202 -18.43 -10.62 9.93
C ALA A 202 -17.37 -11.46 10.67
N ASP A 203 -17.42 -12.77 10.47
CA ASP A 203 -16.36 -13.66 10.93
C ASP A 203 -15.07 -13.29 10.16
N ALA A 204 -13.98 -13.05 10.87
CA ALA A 204 -12.70 -12.71 10.28
C ALA A 204 -12.14 -13.93 9.53
N VAL A 205 -12.11 -13.86 8.17
CA VAL A 205 -11.48 -14.90 7.37
C VAL A 205 -9.99 -14.87 7.63
N GLU A 206 -9.44 -15.95 8.15
CA GLU A 206 -7.99 -16.05 8.34
C GLU A 206 -7.33 -16.21 6.97
N LEU A 207 -6.61 -15.20 6.52
CA LEU A 207 -5.94 -15.16 5.23
C LEU A 207 -4.43 -15.33 5.44
N ALA A 208 -3.83 -16.25 4.69
CA ALA A 208 -2.37 -16.33 4.61
C ALA A 208 -1.83 -15.08 3.93
N ALA A 209 -0.62 -14.66 4.28
CA ALA A 209 0.07 -13.58 3.58
C ALA A 209 0.40 -14.05 2.15
N PRO A 210 0.22 -13.22 1.12
CA PRO A 210 0.70 -13.56 -0.21
C PRO A 210 2.23 -13.61 -0.22
N GLU A 211 2.82 -14.19 -1.26
CA GLU A 211 4.27 -14.18 -1.46
C GLU A 211 4.55 -13.43 -2.77
N ILE A 212 5.32 -12.34 -2.70
CA ILE A 212 5.79 -11.67 -3.92
C ILE A 212 6.81 -12.62 -4.56
N SER A 213 6.44 -13.16 -5.74
CA SER A 213 7.17 -14.21 -6.43
C SER A 213 8.13 -13.69 -7.48
N SER A 214 7.87 -12.50 -8.04
CA SER A 214 8.77 -11.88 -8.99
C SER A 214 8.61 -10.37 -9.04
N LEU A 215 9.72 -9.71 -9.33
CA LEU A 215 9.81 -8.28 -9.60
C LEU A 215 10.63 -8.10 -10.87
N SER A 216 10.13 -7.29 -11.79
CA SER A 216 10.94 -6.86 -12.92
C SER A 216 10.97 -5.33 -12.95
N THR A 217 12.09 -4.80 -13.45
CA THR A 217 12.29 -3.35 -13.54
C THR A 217 12.38 -2.91 -14.99
N GLY A 218 11.91 -1.70 -15.24
CA GLY A 218 12.03 -1.07 -16.53
C GLY A 218 12.16 0.44 -16.38
N ASN A 219 12.15 1.11 -17.52
CA ASN A 219 12.25 2.57 -17.55
C ASN A 219 11.03 3.19 -16.86
N SER A 220 11.26 3.81 -15.70
CA SER A 220 10.27 4.48 -14.86
C SER A 220 9.08 3.59 -14.48
N ARG A 221 9.28 2.27 -14.43
CA ARG A 221 8.21 1.31 -14.13
C ARG A 221 8.72 0.04 -13.47
N THR A 222 7.78 -0.71 -12.88
CA THR A 222 8.06 -2.04 -12.36
C THR A 222 6.80 -2.91 -12.52
N GLN A 223 7.02 -4.21 -12.61
CA GLN A 223 5.95 -5.21 -12.57
C GLN A 223 6.16 -6.07 -11.33
N ILE A 224 5.13 -6.20 -10.53
CA ILE A 224 5.15 -6.98 -9.28
C ILE A 224 4.15 -8.12 -9.43
N SER A 225 4.58 -9.35 -9.14
CA SER A 225 3.72 -10.53 -9.16
C SER A 225 3.74 -11.21 -7.79
N TRP A 226 2.60 -11.73 -7.40
CA TRP A 226 2.47 -12.46 -6.12
C TRP A 226 1.57 -13.67 -6.27
N SER A 227 1.69 -14.59 -5.30
CA SER A 227 0.94 -15.84 -5.27
C SER A 227 -0.53 -15.61 -4.89
N GLY A 228 -1.43 -16.38 -5.46
CA GLY A 228 -2.82 -16.40 -5.05
C GLY A 228 -2.98 -16.96 -3.64
N VAL A 229 -3.90 -16.38 -2.87
CA VAL A 229 -4.20 -16.80 -1.49
C VAL A 229 -5.62 -17.36 -1.44
N GLN A 230 -5.79 -18.50 -0.81
CA GLN A 230 -7.11 -19.15 -0.67
C GLN A 230 -8.05 -18.23 0.10
N ASN A 231 -9.28 -18.12 -0.35
CA ASN A 231 -10.35 -17.28 0.20
C ASN A 231 -10.15 -15.77 -0.01
N ALA A 232 -9.03 -15.33 -0.58
CA ALA A 232 -8.86 -13.91 -0.91
C ALA A 232 -9.80 -13.51 -2.06
N THR A 233 -10.45 -12.37 -1.93
CA THR A 233 -11.29 -11.80 -2.99
C THR A 233 -10.59 -10.69 -3.76
N SER A 234 -9.54 -10.11 -3.17
CA SER A 234 -8.73 -9.04 -3.79
C SER A 234 -7.39 -8.93 -3.05
N TYR A 235 -6.55 -8.00 -3.52
CA TYR A 235 -5.24 -7.74 -2.93
C TYR A 235 -5.03 -6.24 -2.80
N ASN A 236 -4.30 -5.85 -1.76
CA ASN A 236 -3.75 -4.50 -1.62
C ASN A 236 -2.24 -4.57 -1.79
N LEU A 237 -1.66 -3.52 -2.40
CA LEU A 237 -0.22 -3.39 -2.58
C LEU A 237 0.22 -2.08 -1.96
N TYR A 238 1.22 -2.15 -1.11
CA TYR A 238 1.79 -0.99 -0.40
C TYR A 238 3.16 -0.70 -0.94
N ARG A 239 3.47 0.57 -1.15
CA ARG A 239 4.78 1.03 -1.64
C ARG A 239 5.30 2.17 -0.78
N ALA A 240 6.63 2.19 -0.57
CA ALA A 240 7.33 3.33 0.04
C ALA A 240 8.75 3.41 -0.52
N LYS A 241 9.49 4.48 -0.20
CA LYS A 241 10.91 4.61 -0.56
C LYS A 241 11.84 4.07 0.52
N GLU A 242 11.26 3.53 1.59
CA GLU A 242 11.98 2.90 2.70
C GLU A 242 11.23 1.66 3.14
N SER A 243 11.82 0.84 4.00
CA SER A 243 11.26 -0.46 4.40
C SER A 243 9.88 -0.30 5.04
N ILE A 244 8.95 -1.17 4.65
CA ILE A 244 7.59 -1.23 5.18
C ILE A 244 7.52 -2.41 6.15
N ASP A 245 7.49 -2.13 7.45
CA ASP A 245 7.49 -3.16 8.48
C ASP A 245 6.08 -3.55 8.91
N SER A 246 5.08 -2.67 8.66
CA SER A 246 3.66 -2.98 8.90
C SER A 246 2.77 -2.04 8.08
N ILE A 247 1.50 -2.47 7.89
CA ILE A 247 0.54 -1.64 7.14
C ILE A 247 0.04 -0.43 7.95
N GLU A 248 0.23 -0.43 9.28
CA GLU A 248 -0.21 0.70 10.10
C GLU A 248 0.65 1.94 9.89
N VAL A 249 1.90 1.77 9.43
CA VAL A 249 2.84 2.90 9.34
C VAL A 249 3.12 3.35 7.91
N TYR A 250 2.69 2.59 6.88
CA TYR A 250 3.08 2.88 5.50
C TYR A 250 2.82 4.35 5.10
N ALA A 251 1.71 4.92 5.57
CA ALA A 251 1.31 6.28 5.19
C ALA A 251 2.23 7.37 5.75
N THR A 252 3.04 7.04 6.75
CA THR A 252 4.00 7.98 7.34
C THR A 252 5.39 7.88 6.71
N LEU A 253 5.62 6.84 5.89
CA LEU A 253 6.91 6.61 5.22
C LEU A 253 7.05 7.53 3.99
N ASP A 254 8.30 7.88 3.62
CA ASP A 254 8.52 8.68 2.41
C ASP A 254 8.00 7.90 1.19
N GLY A 255 7.10 8.55 0.45
CA GLY A 255 6.48 7.97 -0.74
C GLY A 255 5.45 6.88 -0.45
N GLY A 256 4.99 6.78 0.81
CA GLY A 256 3.99 5.78 1.22
C GLY A 256 2.72 5.88 0.38
N THR A 257 2.35 4.80 -0.28
CA THR A 257 1.22 4.75 -1.21
C THR A 257 0.54 3.39 -1.09
N LEU A 258 -0.79 3.40 -1.13
CA LEU A 258 -1.62 2.19 -1.13
C LEU A 258 -2.35 2.06 -2.46
N PHE A 259 -2.26 0.91 -3.06
CA PHE A 259 -3.03 0.52 -4.25
C PHE A 259 -4.03 -0.55 -3.81
N VAL A 260 -5.33 -0.23 -3.85
CA VAL A 260 -6.39 -1.12 -3.38
C VAL A 260 -6.97 -1.95 -4.53
N ASN A 261 -7.38 -3.18 -4.20
CA ASN A 261 -8.09 -4.07 -5.13
C ASN A 261 -7.28 -4.32 -6.42
N VAL A 262 -5.98 -4.52 -6.28
CA VAL A 262 -5.09 -4.77 -7.42
C VAL A 262 -5.03 -6.26 -7.74
N THR A 263 -4.63 -6.57 -8.97
CA THR A 263 -4.45 -7.96 -9.45
C THR A 263 -2.99 -8.22 -9.75
N SER A 264 -2.56 -9.48 -9.56
CA SER A 264 -1.22 -9.93 -9.93
C SER A 264 -1.24 -10.45 -11.36
N PRO A 265 -0.29 -10.05 -12.24
CA PRO A 265 0.76 -9.05 -12.00
C PRO A 265 0.22 -7.60 -12.00
N PHE A 266 0.84 -6.75 -11.19
CA PHE A 266 0.55 -5.31 -11.13
C PHE A 266 1.70 -4.55 -11.78
N ILE A 267 1.38 -3.63 -12.69
CA ILE A 267 2.37 -2.78 -13.36
C ILE A 267 2.21 -1.37 -12.82
N GLN A 268 3.28 -0.85 -12.23
CA GLN A 268 3.31 0.56 -11.82
C GLN A 268 4.23 1.36 -12.73
N THR A 269 3.75 2.52 -13.18
CA THR A 269 4.51 3.47 -14.02
C THR A 269 4.74 4.77 -13.24
N GLY A 270 5.49 5.70 -13.84
CA GLY A 270 5.76 7.02 -13.26
C GLY A 270 6.76 7.01 -12.12
N LEU A 271 7.57 5.97 -12.02
CA LEU A 271 8.62 5.86 -11.00
C LEU A 271 9.86 6.64 -11.43
N THR A 272 10.64 7.10 -10.45
CA THR A 272 11.92 7.78 -10.71
C THR A 272 13.02 6.73 -10.88
N ASN A 273 13.68 6.74 -12.02
CA ASN A 273 14.83 5.87 -12.28
C ASN A 273 15.94 6.15 -11.26
N GLY A 274 16.56 5.09 -10.76
CA GLY A 274 17.60 5.17 -9.75
C GLY A 274 17.11 5.27 -8.31
N GLN A 275 15.80 5.51 -8.10
CA GLN A 275 15.20 5.58 -6.77
C GLN A 275 14.76 4.19 -6.32
N GLY A 276 15.13 3.81 -5.10
CA GLY A 276 14.65 2.56 -4.50
C GLY A 276 13.20 2.66 -4.06
N TYR A 277 12.43 1.61 -4.32
CA TYR A 277 11.04 1.48 -3.87
C TYR A 277 10.87 0.10 -3.24
N TYR A 278 10.16 0.07 -2.13
CA TYR A 278 9.84 -1.14 -1.38
C TYR A 278 8.36 -1.46 -1.56
N TYR A 279 8.05 -2.73 -1.72
CA TYR A 279 6.67 -3.20 -1.91
C TYR A 279 6.37 -4.34 -0.96
N VAL A 280 5.17 -4.33 -0.39
CA VAL A 280 4.57 -5.48 0.28
C VAL A 280 3.12 -5.60 -0.18
N ALA A 281 2.59 -6.82 -0.18
CA ALA A 281 1.22 -7.10 -0.58
C ALA A 281 0.46 -7.74 0.58
N THR A 282 -0.86 -7.55 0.60
CA THR A 282 -1.77 -8.26 1.51
C THR A 282 -2.91 -8.88 0.72
N ALA A 283 -3.49 -9.94 1.25
CA ALA A 283 -4.71 -10.55 0.73
C ALA A 283 -5.92 -10.00 1.50
N VAL A 284 -7.04 -9.81 0.82
CA VAL A 284 -8.24 -9.19 1.38
C VAL A 284 -9.46 -10.09 1.12
N ALA A 285 -10.34 -10.24 2.14
CA ALA A 285 -11.66 -10.87 1.99
C ALA A 285 -12.65 -10.16 2.92
N GLY A 286 -13.58 -9.41 2.34
CA GLY A 286 -14.50 -8.56 3.11
C GLY A 286 -13.74 -7.52 3.91
N GLU A 287 -13.87 -7.55 5.23
CA GLU A 287 -13.15 -6.64 6.13
C GLU A 287 -11.84 -7.24 6.65
N SER A 288 -11.56 -8.50 6.34
CA SER A 288 -10.34 -9.18 6.79
C SER A 288 -9.18 -8.88 5.83
N GLU A 289 -8.01 -8.57 6.38
CA GLU A 289 -6.77 -8.33 5.63
C GLU A 289 -5.66 -9.15 6.28
N SER A 290 -4.85 -9.83 5.45
CA SER A 290 -3.77 -10.71 5.92
C SER A 290 -2.59 -9.91 6.46
N ALA A 291 -1.64 -10.61 7.08
CA ALA A 291 -0.30 -10.06 7.33
C ALA A 291 0.36 -9.70 5.99
N ILE A 292 1.39 -8.84 6.05
CA ILE A 292 2.15 -8.43 4.85
C ILE A 292 2.97 -9.59 4.29
N SER A 293 3.19 -9.54 2.97
CA SER A 293 4.06 -10.47 2.24
C SER A 293 5.53 -10.29 2.64
N ASN A 294 6.41 -11.13 2.06
CA ASN A 294 7.82 -10.80 1.92
C ASN A 294 7.95 -9.45 1.20
N GLN A 295 9.01 -8.72 1.53
CA GLN A 295 9.24 -7.40 0.93
C GLN A 295 10.32 -7.49 -0.18
N UNK A 296 10.20 -6.76 -1.20
CA UNK A 296 11.11 -6.68 -2.25
C UNK A 296 11.54 -5.29 -2.43
N UNK A 297 12.61 -4.82 -2.81
CA UNK A 297 13.03 -3.63 -3.24
C UNK A 297 13.25 -3.68 -4.68
N VAL A 298 13.07 -2.69 -5.23
CA VAL A 298 13.23 -2.51 -6.68
C VAL A 298 13.78 -1.12 -6.98
N VAL A 299 14.66 -1.04 -7.97
CA VAL A 299 15.21 0.24 -8.44
C VAL A 299 14.93 0.31 -9.94
N PRO A 300 13.91 1.08 -10.38
CA PRO A 300 13.64 1.23 -11.80
C PRO A 300 14.85 1.81 -12.51
N ARG A 301 15.09 1.38 -13.74
CA ARG A 301 16.23 1.85 -14.53
C ARG A 301 15.84 1.90 -16.01
N ASP A 302 16.41 2.86 -16.71
CA ASP A 302 16.35 2.88 -18.18
C ASP A 302 17.43 1.92 -18.69
N PRO A 303 17.06 0.83 -19.35
CA PRO A 303 18.06 -0.13 -19.82
C PRO A 303 18.82 0.33 -21.07
N LEU A 304 18.41 1.42 -21.69
CA LEU A 304 18.99 1.86 -22.95
C LEU A 304 19.69 3.20 -22.82
N ASN A 305 21.00 3.18 -22.96
CA ASN A 305 21.75 4.42 -23.19
C ASN A 305 21.42 4.98 -24.57
N ASP A 306 21.56 6.27 -24.72
CA ASP A 306 21.52 6.98 -25.99
C ASP A 306 22.54 6.38 -26.99
N THR A 307 22.26 6.51 -28.28
CA THR A 307 23.21 6.19 -29.37
C THR A 307 24.46 7.06 -29.30
N GLY A 308 24.38 8.22 -28.67
CA GLY A 308 25.45 9.22 -28.56
C GLY A 308 25.54 10.13 -29.74
N LEU A 309 24.59 10.07 -30.69
CA LEU A 309 24.65 10.86 -31.92
C LEU A 309 24.35 12.33 -31.64
N LEU A 310 25.16 13.20 -32.30
CA LEU A 310 24.99 14.65 -32.25
C LEU A 310 24.78 15.20 -33.67
N LYS A 311 24.53 14.31 -34.65
CA LYS A 311 24.38 14.67 -36.06
C LYS A 311 23.21 13.94 -36.68
N SER A 312 22.50 14.62 -37.57
CA SER A 312 21.49 14.06 -38.44
C SER A 312 22.02 13.86 -39.84
N GLY A 313 21.32 13.04 -40.62
CA GLY A 313 21.69 12.75 -41.99
C GLY A 313 20.66 13.30 -42.96
N ASN A 314 21.12 13.93 -44.03
CA ASN A 314 20.20 14.35 -45.10
C ASN A 314 19.65 13.11 -45.81
N ALA A 315 18.34 13.00 -45.91
CA ALA A 315 17.67 11.82 -46.45
C ALA A 315 17.89 11.66 -47.96
N GLN A 316 18.22 12.75 -48.65
CA GLN A 316 18.38 12.75 -50.12
C GLN A 316 19.84 12.83 -50.60
N SER A 317 20.65 13.67 -49.97
CA SER A 317 21.99 13.95 -50.45
C SER A 317 23.12 13.18 -49.78
N GLY A 318 22.83 12.55 -48.65
CA GLY A 318 23.84 11.84 -47.87
C GLY A 318 24.76 12.73 -47.04
N VAL A 319 24.56 14.03 -47.04
CA VAL A 319 25.33 14.95 -46.19
C VAL A 319 24.85 14.85 -44.74
N ASN A 320 25.80 14.91 -43.83
CA ASN A 320 25.51 14.92 -42.38
C ASN A 320 25.79 16.31 -41.81
N ALA A 321 24.91 16.78 -40.93
CA ALA A 321 25.05 18.07 -40.26
C ALA A 321 24.67 17.92 -38.77
N THR A 322 24.78 18.98 -38.00
CA THR A 322 24.28 18.99 -36.63
C THR A 322 22.76 18.80 -36.64
N CYS A 323 22.22 18.25 -35.59
CA CYS A 323 20.78 17.94 -35.49
C CYS A 323 19.92 19.20 -35.72
N THR A 324 20.40 20.35 -35.29
CA THR A 324 19.68 21.63 -35.44
C THR A 324 19.72 22.19 -36.88
N ASP A 325 20.63 21.74 -37.70
CA ASP A 325 20.87 22.38 -39.02
C ASP A 325 20.09 21.73 -40.15
N ILE A 326 19.70 20.48 -40.07
CA ILE A 326 19.03 19.74 -41.14
C ILE A 326 17.52 19.90 -41.14
N ILE A 327 16.98 20.41 -40.08
CA ILE A 327 15.53 20.52 -39.83
C ILE A 327 14.81 21.30 -40.95
N GLN A 328 15.49 22.06 -41.76
CA GLN A 328 14.86 23.04 -42.64
C GLN A 328 14.83 22.76 -44.13
N UNK A 329 15.54 21.80 -44.51
CA UNK A 329 15.56 21.58 -45.88
C UNK A 329 14.49 20.71 -46.40
N ASP A 330 14.00 20.09 -46.59
CA ASP A 330 13.16 19.11 -47.23
C ASP A 330 11.90 18.64 -46.40
N GLY A 331 11.37 19.52 -45.60
CA GLY A 331 10.28 19.11 -44.68
C GLY A 331 10.83 18.16 -43.62
N HIS A 332 10.88 18.62 -42.39
CA HIS A 332 11.50 17.92 -41.28
C HIS A 332 11.08 16.44 -41.20
N VAL A 333 12.03 15.55 -41.18
CA VAL A 333 11.85 14.13 -41.01
C VAL A 333 12.58 13.73 -39.70
N PRO A 334 11.87 13.44 -38.63
CA PRO A 334 12.52 13.21 -37.34
C PRO A 334 13.50 12.03 -37.38
N GLN A 335 14.68 12.23 -36.85
CA GLN A 335 15.75 11.25 -36.76
C GLN A 335 16.14 10.97 -35.32
N ASP A 336 17.09 10.07 -35.16
CA ASP A 336 17.66 9.65 -33.88
C ASP A 336 17.86 10.82 -32.89
N CYS A 337 18.53 11.88 -33.32
CA CYS A 337 18.89 12.98 -32.41
C CYS A 337 17.85 14.10 -32.30
N ASP A 338 16.68 13.93 -32.89
CA ASP A 338 15.64 14.96 -32.81
C ASP A 338 14.25 14.38 -32.47
N GLN A 339 14.20 13.13 -32.00
CA GLN A 339 12.95 12.54 -31.52
C GLN A 339 13.21 11.49 -30.42
N GLY A 340 12.17 11.17 -29.66
CA GLY A 340 12.24 10.23 -28.57
C GLY A 340 13.07 10.77 -27.42
N ARG A 341 13.72 9.88 -26.71
CA ARG A 341 14.50 10.23 -25.51
C ARG A 341 15.78 11.01 -25.83
N ASP A 342 16.17 11.03 -27.09
CA ASP A 342 17.36 11.76 -27.57
C ASP A 342 17.02 13.19 -28.01
N ALA A 343 15.73 13.55 -28.05
CA ALA A 343 15.28 14.81 -28.65
C ALA A 343 15.51 16.04 -27.78
N ASP A 344 15.75 15.87 -26.50
CA ASP A 344 15.97 16.99 -25.60
C ASP A 344 17.33 17.64 -25.87
N PRO A 345 17.37 18.89 -26.34
CA PRO A 345 18.65 19.54 -26.65
C PRO A 345 19.43 19.95 -25.40
N THR A 346 18.88 19.75 -24.22
CA THR A 346 19.54 20.14 -22.98
C THR A 346 20.80 19.30 -22.78
N VAL A 347 21.94 19.97 -22.75
CA VAL A 347 23.22 19.33 -22.46
C VAL A 347 23.38 19.25 -20.94
N ILE A 348 23.40 18.03 -20.43
CA ILE A 348 23.65 17.80 -19.00
C ILE A 348 25.17 17.64 -18.86
N ALA A 349 25.79 18.54 -18.13
CA ALA A 349 27.26 18.64 -18.07
C ALA A 349 27.95 17.35 -17.63
N THR A 350 27.24 16.52 -16.86
CA THR A 350 27.82 15.27 -16.33
C THR A 350 27.59 14.07 -17.26
N LYS A 351 26.87 14.25 -18.38
CA LYS A 351 26.54 13.17 -19.32
C LYS A 351 27.26 13.34 -20.65
N VAL A 352 27.34 12.26 -21.43
CA VAL A 352 27.92 12.28 -22.78
C VAL A 352 26.81 11.96 -23.78
N GLY A 353 26.51 12.92 -24.64
CA GLY A 353 25.39 12.90 -25.55
C GLY A 353 24.39 13.99 -25.18
N SER A 354 23.17 13.90 -25.71
CA SER A 354 22.10 14.86 -25.37
C SER A 354 20.88 14.12 -24.84
N GLY A 355 20.04 14.85 -24.11
CA GLY A 355 18.78 14.34 -23.58
C GLY A 355 18.93 13.49 -22.34
N SER A 356 17.80 12.99 -21.88
CA SER A 356 17.71 12.21 -20.64
C SER A 356 18.45 10.87 -20.73
N ALA A 357 18.53 10.29 -21.90
CA ALA A 357 19.17 8.98 -22.16
C ALA A 357 20.67 9.06 -22.45
N ALA A 358 21.28 10.27 -22.47
CA ALA A 358 22.71 10.45 -22.70
C ALA A 358 23.53 9.61 -21.73
N PHE A 359 24.70 9.10 -22.15
CA PHE A 359 25.55 8.24 -21.33
C PHE A 359 25.82 8.88 -19.97
N ASP A 360 25.43 8.19 -18.95
CA ASP A 360 25.59 8.63 -17.54
C ASP A 360 26.50 7.63 -16.81
N UNK A 361 27.76 7.74 -16.82
CA UNK A 361 28.74 6.87 -16.39
C UNK A 361 29.37 7.45 -15.22
N THR A 362 29.68 6.79 -14.10
CA THR A 362 30.43 7.16 -12.89
C THR A 362 31.73 6.39 -12.81
N LYS A 363 32.83 7.07 -12.65
CA LYS A 363 34.17 6.48 -12.50
C LYS A 363 34.33 5.93 -11.07
N LEU A 364 34.81 4.69 -10.97
CA LEU A 364 34.99 3.98 -9.71
C LEU A 364 36.47 3.65 -9.50
N GLY A 365 36.91 3.74 -8.27
CA GLY A 365 38.27 3.34 -7.87
C GLY A 365 38.43 1.83 -7.80
N SER A 366 39.62 1.45 -7.42
CA SER A 366 40.00 0.02 -7.29
C SER A 366 39.22 -0.73 -6.23
N ASP A 367 38.60 -0.01 -5.28
CA ASP A 367 37.72 -0.59 -4.24
C ASP A 367 36.24 -0.55 -4.64
N GLY A 368 35.90 -0.02 -5.82
CA GLY A 368 34.53 0.11 -6.30
C GLY A 368 33.77 1.34 -5.82
N THR A 369 34.39 2.19 -5.03
CA THR A 369 33.74 3.44 -4.60
C THR A 369 33.84 4.48 -5.71
N ALA A 370 32.83 5.35 -5.79
CA ALA A 370 32.82 6.45 -6.76
C ALA A 370 33.93 7.44 -6.42
N LEU A 371 34.70 7.83 -7.42
CA LEU A 371 35.74 8.86 -7.23
C LEU A 371 35.08 10.19 -6.85
N ALA A 372 35.75 10.94 -5.96
CA ALA A 372 35.29 12.28 -5.58
C ALA A 372 35.37 13.28 -6.74
N ILE A 373 36.31 13.06 -7.69
CA ILE A 373 36.51 13.90 -8.87
C ILE A 373 36.21 13.06 -10.11
N GLN A 374 35.20 13.45 -10.87
CA GLN A 374 34.69 12.68 -12.01
C GLN A 374 35.16 13.22 -13.38
N ASP A 375 35.70 14.43 -13.44
CA ASP A 375 36.08 15.09 -14.69
C ASP A 375 37.57 14.96 -15.04
N GLY A 376 38.38 14.26 -14.25
CA GLY A 376 39.78 14.05 -14.52
C GLY A 376 40.03 13.25 -15.78
N THR A 377 41.19 13.42 -16.37
CA THR A 377 41.64 12.66 -17.57
C THR A 377 42.51 11.49 -17.13
N TRP A 378 42.20 10.30 -17.60
CA TRP A 378 42.89 9.07 -17.17
C TRP A 378 44.38 9.10 -17.50
N SER A 379 45.18 8.68 -16.53
CA SER A 379 46.62 8.50 -16.66
C SER A 379 47.04 7.21 -15.94
N ALA A 380 47.94 6.46 -16.55
CA ALA A 380 48.51 5.25 -15.92
C ALA A 380 49.27 5.58 -14.63
N ASP A 381 49.81 6.80 -14.52
CA ASP A 381 50.54 7.29 -13.35
C ASP A 381 49.67 8.20 -12.46
N GLY A 382 48.42 8.14 -12.71
CA GLY A 382 47.44 8.99 -12.00
C GLY A 382 47.07 8.48 -10.60
N UNK A 383 46.16 9.12 -9.94
CA UNK A 383 45.66 8.77 -8.71
C UNK A 383 44.18 8.78 -8.74
N GLU A 384 43.74 8.06 -7.80
CA GLU A 384 42.28 8.08 -7.64
C GLU A 384 41.79 9.36 -6.94
N SER A 385 42.59 9.85 -6.01
CA SER A 385 42.27 11.04 -5.22
C SER A 385 42.12 12.32 -6.06
N ASP A 386 42.76 12.39 -7.21
CA ASP A 386 42.65 13.55 -8.10
C ASP A 386 41.80 13.26 -9.36
N GLY A 387 41.15 12.08 -9.38
CA GLY A 387 40.25 11.71 -10.48
C GLY A 387 40.94 11.31 -11.78
N THR A 388 42.27 11.08 -11.75
CA THR A 388 43.02 10.76 -12.97
C THR A 388 43.35 9.28 -13.16
N LEU A 389 42.93 8.44 -12.19
CA LEU A 389 43.01 6.99 -12.32
C LEU A 389 41.68 6.40 -11.85
N TRP A 390 41.11 5.46 -12.61
CA TRP A 390 39.93 4.70 -12.22
C TRP A 390 40.00 3.29 -12.83
N SER A 391 39.43 2.34 -12.12
CA SER A 391 39.50 0.92 -12.50
C SER A 391 38.22 0.41 -13.13
N CYS A 392 37.08 1.00 -12.78
CA CYS A 392 35.76 0.57 -13.27
C CYS A 392 34.89 1.77 -13.59
N VAL A 393 33.82 1.49 -14.33
CA VAL A 393 32.81 2.52 -14.68
C VAL A 393 31.43 1.93 -14.40
N LYS A 394 30.64 2.62 -13.59
CA LYS A 394 29.22 2.30 -13.39
C LYS A 394 28.39 3.06 -14.43
N ASP A 395 27.54 2.36 -15.10
CA ASP A 395 26.54 2.92 -16.02
C ASP A 395 25.28 3.15 -15.18
N ASN A 396 24.94 4.40 -14.91
CA ASN A 396 23.83 4.77 -14.04
C ASN A 396 22.47 4.49 -14.67
N HIS A 397 22.36 4.41 -15.99
CA HIS A 397 21.13 4.01 -16.67
C HIS A 397 20.87 2.51 -16.47
N THR A 398 21.81 1.69 -16.89
CA THR A 398 21.63 0.23 -16.88
C THR A 398 21.87 -0.40 -15.52
N GLY A 399 22.64 0.28 -14.67
CA GLY A 399 23.09 -0.27 -13.39
C GLY A 399 24.31 -1.17 -13.50
N LEU A 400 24.78 -1.41 -14.73
CA LEU A 400 25.94 -2.29 -14.97
C LEU A 400 27.25 -1.60 -14.58
N VAL A 401 28.18 -2.39 -14.06
CA VAL A 401 29.54 -1.94 -13.80
C VAL A 401 30.48 -2.60 -14.79
N TRP A 402 31.32 -1.79 -15.41
CA TRP A 402 32.20 -2.20 -16.51
C TRP A 402 33.66 -2.08 -16.12
N GLU A 403 34.46 -3.10 -16.50
CA GLU A 403 35.92 -3.08 -16.40
C GLU A 403 36.50 -1.95 -17.28
N VAL A 404 37.47 -1.20 -16.74
CA VAL A 404 38.29 -0.29 -17.53
C VAL A 404 39.59 -1.01 -17.94
N LYS A 405 39.88 -1.04 -19.22
CA LYS A 405 41.10 -1.68 -19.72
C LYS A 405 42.32 -0.82 -19.42
N THR A 406 43.39 -1.45 -18.99
CA THR A 406 44.67 -0.81 -18.66
C THR A 406 45.66 -0.93 -19.80
N ILE A 407 46.83 -0.33 -19.63
CA ILE A 407 47.91 -0.39 -20.63
C ILE A 407 48.71 -1.69 -20.47
N GLU A 408 48.86 -2.17 -19.24
CA GLU A 408 49.59 -3.40 -18.92
C GLU A 408 48.90 -4.16 -17.78
N GLY A 409 49.32 -5.37 -17.54
CA GLY A 409 48.75 -6.22 -16.47
C GLY A 409 47.56 -7.04 -16.96
N PRO A 410 46.85 -7.73 -16.02
CA PRO A 410 45.80 -8.68 -16.38
C PRO A 410 44.59 -8.04 -17.06
N HIS A 411 44.31 -6.78 -16.77
CA HIS A 411 43.20 -6.05 -17.38
C HIS A 411 43.58 -5.31 -18.68
N SER A 412 44.82 -5.53 -19.19
CA SER A 412 45.27 -4.80 -20.36
C SER A 412 44.68 -5.33 -21.65
N PHE A 413 44.83 -4.53 -22.69
CA PHE A 413 44.42 -4.91 -24.06
C PHE A 413 45.52 -5.68 -24.81
N GLU A 414 46.60 -6.08 -24.16
CA GLU A 414 47.72 -6.77 -24.80
C GLU A 414 47.33 -8.12 -25.43
N GLN A 415 48.17 -8.64 -26.30
CA GLN A 415 47.88 -9.83 -27.08
C GLN A 415 47.71 -11.08 -26.18
N GLU A 416 48.48 -11.18 -25.11
CA GLU A 416 48.41 -12.30 -24.15
C GLU A 416 47.10 -12.38 -23.39
N ASN A 417 46.36 -11.24 -23.30
CA ASN A 417 45.06 -11.21 -22.62
C ASN A 417 43.91 -11.47 -23.58
N LYS A 418 44.16 -11.79 -24.83
CA LYS A 418 43.13 -12.23 -25.77
C LYS A 418 42.91 -13.71 -25.64
N VAL A 419 41.68 -14.13 -25.60
CA VAL A 419 41.31 -15.52 -25.38
C VAL A 419 40.39 -16.02 -26.50
N ASN A 420 40.41 -17.30 -26.76
CA ASN A 420 39.41 -17.94 -27.61
C ASN A 420 38.11 -18.08 -26.82
N TRP A 421 37.03 -18.35 -27.54
CA TRP A 421 35.68 -18.32 -26.90
C TRP A 421 35.52 -19.37 -25.81
N ALA A 422 36.23 -20.51 -25.91
CA ALA A 422 36.19 -21.57 -24.87
C ALA A 422 36.77 -21.07 -23.54
N ASN A 423 37.72 -20.14 -23.59
CA ASN A 423 38.43 -19.59 -22.44
C ASN A 423 37.94 -18.17 -22.07
N ARG A 424 36.78 -17.73 -22.61
CA ARG A 424 36.28 -16.36 -22.44
C ARG A 424 35.99 -16.00 -21.00
N ASP A 425 35.68 -16.99 -20.16
CA ASP A 425 35.33 -16.77 -18.76
C ASP A 425 36.56 -16.72 -17.82
N VAL A 426 37.78 -17.04 -18.35
CA VAL A 426 39.00 -17.02 -17.53
C VAL A 426 39.29 -15.64 -16.95
N PRO A 427 39.21 -14.54 -17.74
CA PRO A 427 39.42 -13.20 -17.13
C PRO A 427 38.41 -12.86 -16.03
N ALA A 428 37.16 -13.31 -16.19
CA ALA A 428 36.12 -13.05 -15.15
C ALA A 428 36.44 -13.81 -13.88
N THR A 429 36.87 -15.07 -14.00
CA THR A 429 37.27 -15.87 -12.84
C THR A 429 38.43 -15.20 -12.08
N ALA A 430 39.46 -14.75 -12.80
CA ALA A 430 40.60 -14.09 -12.18
C ALA A 430 40.18 -12.79 -11.46
N SER A 431 39.32 -11.98 -12.10
CA SER A 431 38.83 -10.72 -11.50
C SER A 431 37.97 -10.96 -10.26
N ASN A 432 37.21 -12.05 -10.25
CA ASN A 432 36.40 -12.42 -9.08
C ASN A 432 37.30 -12.88 -7.91
N ASP A 433 38.36 -13.64 -8.22
CA ASP A 433 39.32 -14.09 -7.20
C ASP A 433 40.05 -12.92 -6.54
N GLU A 434 40.35 -11.86 -7.31
CA GLU A 434 41.00 -10.66 -6.77
C GLU A 434 40.01 -9.63 -6.21
N VAL A 435 38.71 -9.88 -6.29
CA VAL A 435 37.65 -8.95 -5.87
C VAL A 435 37.82 -7.58 -6.53
N PHE A 436 38.07 -7.61 -7.85
CA PHE A 436 38.37 -6.40 -8.64
C PHE A 436 37.24 -5.37 -8.51
N CYS A 437 37.59 -4.11 -8.17
CA CYS A 437 36.66 -3.04 -7.85
C CYS A 437 35.66 -3.43 -6.74
N GLY A 438 36.10 -4.22 -5.77
CA GLY A 438 35.22 -4.65 -4.67
C GLY A 438 34.09 -5.59 -5.10
N ILE A 439 34.19 -6.20 -6.32
CA ILE A 439 33.12 -6.98 -6.94
C ILE A 439 33.55 -8.42 -7.12
N THR A 440 32.64 -9.36 -6.85
CA THR A 440 32.83 -10.79 -7.02
C THR A 440 31.91 -11.46 -8.04
N UNK A 441 31.31 -10.68 -8.98
CA UNK A 441 30.41 -11.08 -9.95
C UNK A 441 30.74 -10.68 -11.31
N TRP A 442 31.94 -10.63 -11.52
CA TRP A 442 32.36 -10.29 -12.89
C TRP A 442 32.02 -11.44 -13.85
N ARG A 443 31.62 -11.06 -15.06
CA ARG A 443 31.25 -12.05 -16.08
C ARG A 443 31.46 -11.47 -17.48
N VAL A 444 31.38 -12.33 -18.49
CA VAL A 444 31.41 -11.93 -19.89
C VAL A 444 30.05 -11.31 -20.24
N PRO A 445 30.02 -10.13 -20.87
CA PRO A 445 28.75 -9.50 -21.22
C PRO A 445 28.00 -10.26 -22.31
N THR A 446 26.69 -10.07 -22.36
CA THR A 446 25.87 -10.48 -23.51
C THR A 446 26.11 -9.51 -24.67
N VAL A 447 25.49 -9.81 -25.81
CA VAL A 447 25.54 -8.91 -26.99
C VAL A 447 24.87 -7.57 -26.64
N VAL A 448 23.68 -7.64 -26.04
CA VAL A 448 22.88 -6.43 -25.76
C VAL A 448 23.62 -5.55 -24.75
N GLU A 449 24.17 -6.15 -23.71
CA GLU A 449 24.94 -5.40 -22.69
C GLU A 449 26.12 -4.67 -23.33
N LEU A 450 26.91 -5.38 -24.13
CA LEU A 450 28.12 -4.78 -24.70
C LEU A 450 27.78 -3.63 -25.67
N ILE A 451 26.61 -3.69 -26.32
CA ILE A 451 26.10 -2.64 -27.19
C ILE A 451 25.75 -1.38 -26.37
N THR A 452 25.33 -1.51 -25.11
CA THR A 452 24.93 -0.32 -24.32
C THR A 452 26.05 0.71 -24.24
N ILE A 453 27.32 0.28 -24.21
CA ILE A 453 28.46 1.20 -24.11
C ILE A 453 29.03 1.62 -25.46
N ALA A 454 28.42 1.19 -26.58
CA ALA A 454 28.84 1.64 -27.91
C ALA A 454 28.29 3.04 -28.16
N ASN A 455 29.18 3.96 -28.55
CA ASN A 455 28.84 5.35 -28.92
C ASN A 455 28.84 5.47 -30.43
N ASN A 456 27.68 5.62 -31.05
CA ASN A 456 27.50 5.66 -32.52
C ASN A 456 27.96 6.98 -33.12
N ASN A 457 28.23 8.00 -32.31
CA ASN A 457 28.83 9.25 -32.76
C ASN A 457 30.37 9.15 -32.85
N ARG A 458 30.94 8.00 -32.52
CA ARG A 458 32.40 7.80 -32.49
C ARG A 458 32.80 6.58 -33.33
N GLN A 459 34.03 6.62 -33.76
CA GLN A 459 34.63 5.53 -34.51
C GLN A 459 36.11 5.46 -34.12
N ASN A 460 36.68 4.25 -34.09
CA ASN A 460 38.10 4.00 -33.89
C ASN A 460 38.65 4.65 -32.61
N PRO A 461 38.16 4.36 -31.39
CA PRO A 461 37.10 3.39 -31.06
C PRO A 461 35.72 4.02 -30.79
N ALA A 462 34.69 3.21 -30.91
CA ALA A 462 33.30 3.59 -30.63
C ALA A 462 32.96 3.41 -29.16
N PHE A 463 33.72 4.02 -28.26
CA PHE A 463 33.50 4.08 -26.81
C PHE A 463 33.37 5.53 -26.38
N VAL A 464 32.73 5.73 -25.21
CA VAL A 464 32.78 7.00 -24.48
C VAL A 464 34.20 7.13 -23.89
N ALA A 465 35.12 7.75 -24.63
CA ALA A 465 36.56 7.75 -24.31
C ALA A 465 36.89 8.40 -22.97
N THR A 466 36.07 9.34 -22.52
CA THR A 466 36.25 9.99 -21.21
C THR A 466 36.09 9.03 -20.04
N HIS A 467 35.42 7.91 -20.24
CA HIS A 467 35.19 6.89 -19.21
C HIS A 467 35.90 5.58 -19.53
N PHE A 468 36.09 5.24 -20.81
CA PHE A 468 36.78 4.03 -21.26
C PHE A 468 38.07 4.37 -22.00
N PRO A 469 39.11 4.85 -21.29
CA PRO A 469 40.28 5.49 -21.89
C PRO A 469 41.12 4.58 -22.80
N ASN A 470 41.28 3.31 -22.45
CA ASN A 470 42.19 2.41 -23.17
C ASN A 470 41.45 1.43 -24.09
N GLY A 471 40.18 1.75 -24.42
CA GLY A 471 39.39 0.91 -25.32
C GLY A 471 40.00 0.87 -26.71
N LYS A 472 40.16 -0.30 -27.31
CA LYS A 472 40.71 -0.49 -28.63
C LYS A 472 39.64 -0.79 -29.66
N SER A 473 39.91 -0.36 -30.93
CA SER A 473 39.07 -0.62 -32.09
C SER A 473 39.21 -2.06 -32.56
N GLN A 474 38.79 -3.00 -31.76
CA GLN A 474 38.84 -4.42 -32.08
C GLN A 474 37.57 -5.13 -31.61
N SER A 475 37.50 -6.41 -31.91
CA SER A 475 36.36 -7.23 -31.48
C SER A 475 36.55 -7.70 -30.04
N TYR A 476 35.46 -7.69 -29.33
CA TYR A 476 35.36 -8.19 -27.93
C TYR A 476 34.33 -9.31 -27.91
N TRP A 477 34.68 -10.43 -27.25
CA TRP A 477 33.76 -11.56 -27.08
C TRP A 477 32.53 -11.17 -26.26
N THR A 478 31.43 -11.78 -26.65
CA THR A 478 30.22 -11.83 -25.78
C THR A 478 30.04 -13.24 -25.25
N SER A 479 29.09 -13.40 -24.33
CA SER A 479 28.78 -14.70 -23.74
C SER A 479 27.96 -15.62 -24.66
N LEU A 480 27.43 -15.11 -25.77
CA LEU A 480 26.44 -15.81 -26.59
C LEU A 480 27.07 -16.46 -27.84
N PRO A 481 26.76 -17.76 -28.10
CA PRO A 481 27.07 -18.36 -29.40
C PRO A 481 26.14 -17.78 -30.47
N VAL A 482 26.49 -17.92 -31.74
CA VAL A 482 25.61 -17.51 -32.85
C VAL A 482 24.56 -18.59 -33.06
N ALA A 483 23.29 -18.25 -32.91
CA ALA A 483 22.17 -19.16 -33.17
C ALA A 483 22.25 -19.66 -34.63
N GLY A 484 22.07 -20.94 -34.81
CA GLY A 484 22.16 -21.56 -36.15
C GLY A 484 23.59 -21.79 -36.66
N ASN A 485 24.63 -21.39 -35.89
CA ASN A 485 26.03 -21.61 -36.30
C ASN A 485 26.91 -21.93 -35.09
N SER A 486 26.96 -23.20 -34.71
CA SER A 486 27.65 -23.65 -33.53
C SER A 486 29.16 -23.40 -33.51
N ALA A 487 29.78 -23.17 -34.68
CA ALA A 487 31.22 -22.93 -34.76
C ALA A 487 31.57 -21.46 -34.41
N ASN A 488 30.58 -20.59 -34.38
CA ASN A 488 30.78 -19.14 -34.18
C ASN A 488 30.14 -18.63 -32.89
N ALA A 489 30.66 -17.50 -32.43
CA ALA A 489 30.09 -16.76 -31.30
C ALA A 489 30.05 -15.26 -31.66
N TRP A 490 29.23 -14.54 -30.91
CA TRP A 490 29.06 -13.11 -31.12
C TRP A 490 30.27 -12.31 -30.59
N THR A 491 30.68 -11.30 -31.33
CA THR A 491 31.58 -10.25 -30.85
C THR A 491 30.99 -8.90 -31.21
N ILE A 492 31.34 -7.87 -30.44
CA ILE A 492 31.10 -6.48 -30.83
C ILE A 492 32.44 -5.87 -31.23
N ASN A 493 32.48 -5.32 -32.43
CA ASN A 493 33.69 -4.65 -32.97
C ASN A 493 33.61 -3.15 -32.68
N PHE A 494 34.43 -2.70 -31.76
CA PHE A 494 34.44 -1.28 -31.37
C PHE A 494 35.20 -0.36 -32.32
N TYR A 495 35.52 -0.80 -33.51
CA TYR A 495 35.82 0.16 -34.57
C TYR A 495 34.60 1.05 -34.83
N SER A 496 33.39 0.47 -34.79
CA SER A 496 32.14 1.17 -35.11
C SER A 496 30.92 0.72 -34.34
N GLY A 497 31.05 -0.15 -33.35
CA GLY A 497 29.92 -0.66 -32.55
C GLY A 497 29.11 -1.76 -33.24
N ILE A 498 29.68 -2.45 -34.23
CA ILE A 498 28.96 -3.45 -35.02
C ILE A 498 29.09 -4.86 -34.40
N GLY A 499 27.98 -5.57 -34.32
CA GLY A 499 27.95 -6.97 -34.00
C GLY A 499 28.52 -7.83 -35.13
N ASN A 500 29.33 -8.81 -34.81
CA ASN A 500 29.93 -9.71 -35.80
C ASN A 500 29.91 -11.16 -35.30
N SER A 501 29.73 -12.07 -36.24
CA SER A 501 29.87 -13.51 -36.02
C SER A 501 31.34 -13.90 -36.26
N LYS A 502 32.00 -14.51 -35.27
CA LYS A 502 33.42 -14.90 -35.38
C LYS A 502 33.61 -16.35 -34.93
N ALA A 503 34.54 -17.05 -35.59
CA ALA A 503 34.88 -18.41 -35.25
C ALA A 503 35.40 -18.51 -33.80
N LYS A 504 34.87 -19.41 -33.05
CA LYS A 504 35.21 -19.63 -31.61
C LYS A 504 36.67 -19.91 -31.35
N THR A 505 37.40 -20.32 -32.40
CA THR A 505 38.85 -20.63 -32.31
C THR A 505 39.72 -19.38 -32.36
N MET A 506 39.14 -18.21 -32.73
CA MET A 506 39.91 -16.95 -32.80
C MET A 506 40.09 -16.37 -31.41
N ASN A 507 41.12 -15.56 -31.22
CA ASN A 507 41.40 -14.88 -29.96
C ASN A 507 40.99 -13.42 -30.02
N PHE A 508 40.10 -13.01 -29.10
CA PHE A 508 39.66 -11.62 -28.95
C PHE A 508 39.70 -11.21 -27.49
N GLN A 509 39.60 -9.92 -27.27
CA GLN A 509 39.48 -9.36 -25.92
C GLN A 509 38.12 -9.73 -25.28
N VAL A 510 38.09 -9.69 -23.97
CA VAL A 510 36.86 -9.66 -23.17
C VAL A 510 36.87 -8.34 -22.40
N ARG A 511 35.74 -7.62 -22.36
CA ARG A 511 35.52 -6.53 -21.42
C ARG A 511 34.50 -7.05 -20.42
N LEU A 512 34.87 -7.08 -19.16
CA LEU A 512 34.04 -7.69 -18.12
C LEU A 512 32.93 -6.73 -17.68
N VAL A 513 31.83 -7.31 -17.23
CA VAL A 513 30.66 -6.60 -16.72
C VAL A 513 30.17 -7.27 -15.43
N SER A 514 29.59 -6.48 -14.54
CA SER A 514 28.90 -6.98 -13.35
C SER A 514 27.56 -6.27 -13.22
N GLY A 515 26.60 -6.93 -12.58
CA GLY A 515 25.24 -6.45 -12.41
C GLY A 515 24.25 -7.22 -13.25
N ASP A 516 22.97 -7.03 -12.93
CA ASP A 516 21.85 -7.65 -13.65
C ASP A 516 21.34 -6.71 -14.74
N TYR A 517 20.95 -7.28 -15.87
CA TYR A 517 20.46 -6.51 -17.00
C TYR A 517 19.19 -7.15 -17.58
N THR A 518 18.07 -6.54 -17.31
CA THR A 518 16.75 -7.10 -17.63
C THR A 518 16.43 -7.10 -19.13
N ALA A 519 17.05 -6.23 -19.93
CA ALA A 519 16.80 -6.18 -21.37
C ALA A 519 17.38 -7.39 -22.14
N ASN A 520 18.10 -8.28 -21.49
CA ASN A 520 18.50 -9.56 -22.07
C ASN A 520 17.33 -10.54 -22.24
N ASP A 521 16.29 -10.36 -21.44
CA ASP A 521 15.14 -11.28 -21.48
C ASP A 521 14.27 -11.00 -22.70
N UNK A 522 14.01 -11.75 -23.60
CA UNK A 522 13.25 -11.62 -24.71
C UNK A 522 12.08 -12.41 -24.70
N SER A 523 11.67 -12.89 -23.38
CA SER A 523 10.46 -13.73 -23.22
C SER A 523 9.18 -12.95 -23.51
N THR A 524 8.08 -13.70 -23.69
CA THR A 524 6.77 -13.07 -23.95
C THR A 524 6.31 -12.23 -22.76
N SER A 525 6.66 -12.62 -21.54
CA SER A 525 6.26 -11.89 -20.32
C SER A 525 6.86 -10.50 -20.21
N ARG A 526 7.93 -10.21 -20.98
CA ARG A 526 8.48 -8.86 -21.08
C ARG A 526 7.51 -7.89 -21.75
N TYR A 527 6.55 -8.39 -22.54
CA TYR A 527 5.72 -7.58 -23.41
C TYR A 527 4.26 -7.65 -22.99
N LEU A 528 3.64 -6.49 -22.86
CA LEU A 528 2.20 -6.35 -22.64
C LEU A 528 1.55 -6.09 -24.01
N VAL A 529 0.81 -7.10 -24.48
CA VAL A 529 0.12 -6.96 -25.76
C VAL A 529 -1.25 -6.32 -25.56
N UNK A 530 -1.30 -5.23 -26.28
CA UNK A 530 -2.35 -4.45 -26.11
C UNK A 530 -3.53 -4.82 -26.79
N GLY A 531 -3.64 -5.70 -27.70
CA GLY A 531 -4.77 -6.19 -28.48
C GLY A 531 -5.24 -5.27 -29.62
N ASP A 532 -4.63 -4.14 -29.75
CA ASP A 532 -4.89 -3.15 -30.81
C ASP A 532 -3.80 -3.14 -31.89
N GLY A 533 -2.95 -4.15 -31.90
CA GLY A 533 -1.80 -4.26 -32.77
C GLY A 533 -0.53 -3.61 -32.22
N THR A 534 -0.56 -3.27 -30.93
CA THR A 534 0.61 -2.71 -30.24
C THR A 534 1.08 -3.58 -29.06
N UNK A 535 2.28 -3.48 -28.69
CA UNK A 535 2.91 -4.08 -27.63
C UNK A 535 3.69 -3.08 -26.89
N THR A 536 3.56 -3.09 -25.53
CA THR A 536 4.47 -2.31 -24.68
C THR A 536 5.58 -3.20 -24.14
N ASP A 537 6.78 -2.83 -24.35
CA ASP A 537 7.97 -3.45 -23.77
C ASP A 537 8.11 -2.93 -22.34
N LEU A 538 7.85 -3.76 -21.36
CA LEU A 538 7.84 -3.38 -19.93
C LEU A 538 9.24 -3.03 -19.41
N VAL A 539 10.28 -3.46 -20.10
CA VAL A 539 11.67 -3.19 -19.72
C VAL A 539 12.12 -1.81 -20.24
N THR A 540 11.91 -1.54 -21.55
CA THR A 540 12.38 -0.29 -22.14
C THR A 540 11.39 0.85 -22.03
N GLY A 541 10.10 0.52 -21.81
CA GLY A 541 9.05 1.52 -21.89
C GLY A 541 8.67 1.92 -23.32
N UNK A 542 9.03 1.31 -24.45
CA UNK A 542 8.71 1.58 -25.74
C UNK A 542 7.55 0.84 -26.13
N MET A 543 6.69 1.48 -26.68
CA MET A 543 5.56 0.82 -27.34
C MET A 543 5.90 0.56 -28.79
N TRP A 544 5.61 -0.66 -29.23
CA TRP A 544 5.93 -1.10 -30.59
C TRP A 544 4.66 -1.45 -31.35
N LYS A 545 4.63 -1.12 -32.63
CA LYS A 545 3.67 -1.72 -33.55
C LYS A 545 4.07 -3.18 -33.79
N GLN A 546 3.16 -4.12 -33.59
CA GLN A 546 3.48 -5.55 -33.72
C GLN A 546 3.84 -5.97 -35.13
N CYS A 547 3.08 -5.49 -36.14
CA CYS A 547 3.30 -5.83 -37.53
C CYS A 547 4.21 -4.84 -38.26
N PRO A 548 5.08 -5.31 -39.14
CA PRO A 548 5.77 -4.40 -40.06
C PRO A 548 4.78 -3.55 -40.86
N GLU A 549 5.19 -2.36 -41.26
CA GLU A 549 4.34 -1.46 -42.05
C GLU A 549 3.85 -2.16 -43.34
N GLY A 550 2.58 -1.95 -43.63
CA GLY A 550 1.89 -2.56 -44.78
C GLY A 550 1.26 -3.91 -44.45
N LEU A 551 1.59 -4.46 -43.29
CA LEU A 551 0.99 -5.74 -42.85
C LEU A 551 0.01 -5.49 -41.70
N SER A 552 -0.96 -6.39 -41.56
CA SER A 552 -2.01 -6.30 -40.53
C SER A 552 -2.56 -7.70 -40.17
N GLY A 553 -3.49 -7.72 -39.22
CA GLY A 553 -4.06 -8.95 -38.66
C GLY A 553 -3.22 -9.44 -37.48
N ASP A 554 -3.81 -10.31 -36.67
CA ASP A 554 -3.19 -10.82 -35.44
C ASP A 554 -1.88 -11.57 -35.70
N ASP A 555 -1.74 -12.13 -36.90
CA ASP A 555 -0.55 -12.88 -37.31
C ASP A 555 0.28 -12.12 -38.37
N CYS A 556 -0.05 -10.84 -38.64
CA CYS A 556 0.59 -9.99 -39.66
C CYS A 556 0.63 -10.64 -41.06
N SER A 557 -0.37 -11.47 -41.40
CA SER A 557 -0.38 -12.15 -42.70
C SER A 557 -1.14 -11.40 -43.77
N ALA A 558 -1.94 -10.39 -43.40
CA ALA A 558 -2.73 -9.60 -44.37
C ALA A 558 -1.95 -8.38 -44.83
N GLY A 559 -2.09 -8.06 -46.11
CA GLY A 559 -1.45 -6.88 -46.73
C GLY A 559 -0.18 -7.20 -47.52
N THR A 560 0.61 -6.18 -47.78
CA THR A 560 1.89 -6.30 -48.48
C THR A 560 2.93 -5.44 -47.73
N PRO A 561 4.08 -6.01 -47.39
CA PRO A 561 5.09 -5.25 -46.64
C PRO A 561 5.47 -3.97 -47.37
N ALA A 562 5.43 -2.85 -46.70
CA ALA A 562 5.91 -1.59 -47.23
C ALA A 562 7.44 -1.57 -47.15
N THR A 563 8.09 -1.31 -48.26
CA THR A 563 9.55 -1.11 -48.31
C THR A 563 9.83 0.25 -48.92
N LEU A 564 10.59 1.06 -48.19
CA LEU A 564 10.86 2.45 -48.54
C LEU A 564 12.37 2.75 -48.39
N VAL A 565 12.81 3.78 -49.11
CA VAL A 565 14.13 4.38 -48.84
C VAL A 565 14.12 5.06 -47.48
N TRP A 566 15.29 5.31 -46.90
CA TRP A 566 15.42 5.77 -45.50
C TRP A 566 14.55 6.97 -45.17
N GLY A 567 14.61 8.05 -45.96
CA GLY A 567 13.82 9.26 -45.74
C GLY A 567 12.31 9.00 -45.84
N GLY A 568 11.93 8.11 -46.78
CA GLY A 568 10.53 7.69 -46.93
C GLY A 568 10.01 6.94 -45.71
N SER A 569 10.87 6.12 -45.10
CA SER A 569 10.52 5.36 -43.91
C SER A 569 10.27 6.27 -42.71
N MET A 570 11.11 7.25 -42.50
CA MET A 570 10.93 8.22 -41.42
C MET A 570 9.68 9.06 -41.62
N LYS A 571 9.41 9.47 -42.89
CA LYS A 571 8.18 10.20 -43.20
C LYS A 571 6.93 9.34 -42.90
N ALA A 572 6.96 8.07 -43.29
CA ALA A 572 5.84 7.16 -43.05
C ALA A 572 5.59 6.99 -41.57
N ALA A 573 6.64 6.90 -40.75
CA ALA A 573 6.52 6.80 -39.29
C ALA A 573 5.89 8.07 -38.69
N ARG A 574 6.44 9.24 -39.07
CA ARG A 574 5.92 10.54 -38.59
C ARG A 574 4.44 10.73 -38.92
N ASP A 575 4.04 10.33 -40.12
CA ASP A 575 2.69 10.54 -40.63
C ASP A 575 1.69 9.44 -40.15
N SER A 576 2.17 8.45 -39.39
CA SER A 576 1.34 7.35 -38.91
C SER A 576 0.40 7.79 -37.76
N THR A 577 -0.84 7.32 -37.85
CA THR A 577 -1.83 7.50 -36.77
C THR A 577 -2.31 6.14 -36.25
N PHE A 578 -1.47 5.14 -36.33
CA PHE A 578 -1.81 3.76 -35.95
C PHE A 578 -2.23 3.68 -34.48
N ALA A 579 -3.27 2.91 -34.22
CA ALA A 579 -3.86 2.69 -32.88
C ALA A 579 -4.25 3.99 -32.16
N GLY A 580 -4.45 5.08 -32.95
CA GLY A 580 -4.87 6.38 -32.39
C GLY A 580 -3.73 7.26 -31.89
N TYR A 581 -2.49 6.80 -31.99
CA TYR A 581 -1.32 7.59 -31.59
C TYR A 581 -0.73 8.32 -32.81
N SER A 582 -0.17 9.50 -32.60
CA SER A 582 0.39 10.35 -33.67
C SER A 582 1.86 10.70 -33.44
N ASP A 583 2.54 10.00 -32.54
CA ASP A 583 3.93 10.24 -32.16
C ASP A 583 4.85 9.04 -32.48
N TRP A 584 4.47 8.30 -33.50
CA TRP A 584 5.27 7.15 -33.92
C TRP A 584 6.62 7.57 -34.52
N UNK A 585 7.63 6.84 -34.15
CA UNK A 585 8.89 7.04 -34.65
C UNK A 585 9.40 5.81 -35.34
N LEU A 586 10.42 6.15 -36.07
CA LEU A 586 11.22 5.02 -36.55
C LEU A 586 12.28 4.74 -35.46
N PRO A 587 12.42 3.50 -34.97
CA PRO A 587 13.30 3.25 -33.80
C PRO A 587 14.76 3.60 -34.10
N ASN A 588 15.48 4.09 -33.11
CA ASN A 588 16.92 4.26 -33.24
C ASN A 588 17.63 2.89 -33.16
N MET A 589 18.93 2.88 -33.34
CA MET A 589 19.73 1.65 -33.43
C MET A 589 19.61 0.83 -32.12
N LYS A 590 19.72 1.48 -30.96
CA LYS A 590 19.70 0.78 -29.66
C LYS A 590 18.32 0.32 -29.29
N GLU A 591 17.31 1.13 -29.55
CA GLU A 591 15.92 0.72 -29.37
C GLU A 591 15.63 -0.55 -30.16
N PHE A 592 15.99 -0.55 -31.45
CA PHE A 592 15.75 -1.73 -32.29
C PHE A 592 16.55 -2.94 -31.82
N GLN A 593 17.80 -2.74 -31.39
CA GLN A 593 18.64 -3.84 -30.92
C GLN A 593 18.10 -4.44 -29.62
N SER A 594 17.33 -3.67 -28.85
CA SER A 594 16.75 -4.16 -27.58
C SER A 594 15.71 -5.26 -27.78
N ILE A 595 15.13 -5.37 -28.99
CA ILE A 595 14.15 -6.44 -29.29
C ILE A 595 14.76 -7.57 -30.14
N VAL A 596 16.07 -7.54 -30.42
CA VAL A 596 16.75 -8.63 -31.13
C VAL A 596 16.98 -9.82 -30.19
N ALA A 597 16.45 -10.96 -30.54
CA ALA A 597 16.68 -12.24 -29.82
C ALA A 597 17.93 -12.92 -30.39
N PHE A 598 19.09 -12.64 -29.81
CA PHE A 598 20.39 -13.14 -30.30
C PHE A 598 20.57 -14.65 -30.16
N ASP A 599 19.69 -15.29 -29.40
CA ASP A 599 19.63 -16.76 -29.25
C ASP A 599 18.75 -17.42 -30.33
N LYS A 600 18.12 -16.62 -31.23
CA LYS A 600 17.23 -17.07 -32.31
C LYS A 600 17.80 -16.67 -33.68
N TYR A 601 17.29 -17.35 -34.74
CA TYR A 601 17.61 -16.99 -36.10
C TYR A 601 16.44 -17.43 -37.01
N UNK A 602 16.45 -16.41 -38.03
CA UNK A 602 15.59 -16.58 -39.00
C UNK A 602 14.28 -16.66 -38.67
N PRO A 603 13.66 -15.97 -37.76
CA PRO A 603 14.16 -14.62 -37.43
C PRO A 603 14.69 -14.51 -35.99
N ALA A 604 15.57 -13.58 -35.76
CA ALA A 604 16.18 -13.24 -34.51
C ALA A 604 15.29 -12.25 -33.72
N ILE A 605 14.06 -12.66 -33.43
CA ILE A 605 13.08 -11.85 -32.70
C ILE A 605 12.04 -12.80 -32.05
N ASN A 606 11.33 -12.35 -31.05
CA ASN A 606 10.25 -13.12 -30.42
C ASN A 606 9.00 -13.08 -31.33
N THR A 607 8.73 -14.19 -32.02
CA THR A 607 7.62 -14.28 -32.97
C THR A 607 6.23 -14.45 -32.34
N GLU A 608 6.18 -14.73 -31.03
CA GLU A 608 4.90 -14.74 -30.32
C GLU A 608 4.38 -13.32 -30.08
N VAL A 609 5.32 -12.38 -30.05
CA VAL A 609 5.04 -10.95 -29.78
C VAL A 609 5.02 -10.15 -31.08
N PHE A 610 5.96 -10.45 -31.99
CA PHE A 610 6.11 -9.79 -33.30
C PHE A 610 5.89 -10.85 -34.37
N PRO A 611 4.63 -11.12 -34.71
CA PRO A 611 4.33 -12.23 -35.63
C PRO A 611 4.78 -11.97 -37.07
N ASN A 612 5.04 -13.02 -37.80
CA ASN A 612 5.39 -13.06 -39.22
C ASN A 612 6.48 -12.09 -39.69
N PRO A 613 7.58 -11.93 -38.92
CA PRO A 613 8.69 -11.07 -39.44
C PRO A 613 9.41 -11.72 -40.61
N GLY A 614 9.15 -12.99 -40.90
CA GLY A 614 9.78 -13.72 -42.01
C GLY A 614 9.44 -13.16 -43.39
N ALA A 615 8.38 -12.37 -43.52
CA ALA A 615 8.02 -11.73 -44.78
C ALA A 615 9.04 -10.65 -45.16
N VAL A 616 9.68 -10.00 -44.18
CA VAL A 616 10.71 -8.98 -44.33
C VAL A 616 11.71 -9.08 -43.18
N LEU A 617 12.96 -8.98 -43.50
CA LEU A 617 14.02 -9.16 -42.48
C LEU A 617 14.96 -7.96 -42.30
N UNK A 618 14.97 -6.94 -42.92
CA UNK A 618 15.75 -5.82 -42.96
C UNK A 618 14.94 -4.65 -42.69
N PHE A 619 15.20 -4.01 -41.63
CA PHE A 619 14.40 -2.87 -41.15
C PHE A 619 15.29 -1.64 -40.95
N TRP A 620 14.85 -0.47 -41.46
CA TRP A 620 15.54 0.79 -41.22
C TRP A 620 15.43 1.21 -39.76
N THR A 621 16.51 1.83 -39.26
CA THR A 621 16.48 2.60 -38.00
C THR A 621 16.50 4.10 -38.34
N SER A 622 16.18 4.95 -37.37
CA SER A 622 16.29 6.41 -37.50
C SER A 622 17.76 6.90 -37.47
N THR A 623 18.71 6.02 -37.10
CA THR A 623 20.10 6.36 -36.81
C THR A 623 20.89 6.50 -38.10
N PRO A 624 21.36 7.72 -38.48
CA PRO A 624 22.25 7.87 -39.61
C PRO A 624 23.67 7.39 -39.26
N ARG A 625 24.42 6.99 -40.27
CA ARG A 625 25.88 6.80 -40.15
C ARG A 625 26.54 8.14 -40.40
N THR A 626 27.05 8.76 -39.33
CA THR A 626 27.53 10.15 -39.40
C THR A 626 29.03 10.27 -39.56
N LEU A 627 29.76 9.14 -39.57
CA LEU A 627 31.22 9.12 -39.57
C LEU A 627 31.73 8.63 -40.92
N THR A 628 32.73 9.26 -41.44
CA THR A 628 33.54 8.87 -42.61
C THR A 628 32.77 8.43 -43.87
N SER A 629 33.47 8.38 -45.01
CA SER A 629 32.93 7.89 -46.27
C SER A 629 32.60 6.39 -46.22
N PRO A 630 31.48 5.95 -46.82
CA PRO A 630 30.51 6.82 -47.50
C PRO A 630 29.50 7.44 -46.50
N VAL A 631 29.27 8.74 -46.67
CA VAL A 631 28.37 9.52 -45.79
C VAL A 631 26.88 9.24 -46.06
N ASN A 632 26.58 8.60 -47.21
CA ASN A 632 25.21 8.33 -47.64
C ASN A 632 24.70 6.98 -47.11
N GLN A 633 24.92 6.71 -45.81
CA GLN A 633 24.47 5.45 -45.19
C GLN A 633 23.74 5.71 -43.90
N SER A 634 22.79 4.82 -43.61
CA SER A 634 22.12 4.75 -42.32
C SER A 634 22.10 3.30 -41.84
N TRP A 635 21.78 3.12 -40.58
CA TRP A 635 21.74 1.81 -39.95
C TRP A 635 20.43 1.09 -40.25
N ARG A 636 20.50 -0.22 -40.35
CA ARG A 636 19.33 -1.10 -40.38
C ARG A 636 19.62 -2.33 -39.53
N ILE A 637 18.57 -2.99 -39.08
CA ILE A 637 18.66 -4.30 -38.42
C ILE A 637 18.24 -5.38 -39.41
N ASN A 638 19.00 -6.47 -39.44
CA ASN A 638 18.72 -7.66 -40.26
C ASN A 638 18.24 -8.77 -39.29
N PHE A 639 16.95 -8.95 -39.19
CA PHE A 639 16.37 -9.95 -38.27
C PHE A 639 16.56 -11.41 -38.74
N ALA A 640 17.15 -11.64 -39.94
CA ALA A 640 17.53 -13.02 -40.28
C ALA A 640 18.50 -13.58 -39.23
N ILE A 641 19.39 -12.73 -38.70
CA ILE A 641 20.47 -13.15 -37.81
C ILE A 641 20.77 -12.12 -36.71
N GLY A 642 20.00 -11.04 -36.58
CA GLY A 642 20.19 -10.03 -35.54
C GLY A 642 21.32 -9.02 -35.82
N LEU A 643 21.82 -8.92 -37.05
CA LEU A 643 22.96 -8.02 -37.36
C LEU A 643 22.53 -6.59 -37.70
N ASN A 644 23.28 -5.64 -37.20
CA ASN A 644 23.18 -4.25 -37.59
C ASN A 644 24.12 -4.00 -38.78
N GLU A 645 23.61 -3.30 -39.79
CA GLU A 645 24.31 -3.11 -41.08
C GLU A 645 24.18 -1.66 -41.57
N UNK A 646 24.89 -1.02 -42.27
CA UNK A 646 24.84 0.20 -42.87
C UNK A 646 24.36 0.06 -44.25
N LYS A 647 23.55 0.71 -44.69
CA LYS A 647 23.00 0.68 -46.08
C LYS A 647 22.83 2.09 -46.65
N ASN A 648 22.86 2.14 -47.98
CA ASN A 648 22.69 3.40 -48.71
C ASN A 648 21.27 3.96 -48.50
N ARG A 649 21.18 5.23 -48.14
CA ARG A 649 19.91 5.91 -47.79
C ARG A 649 18.96 6.02 -48.98
N THR A 650 19.49 6.27 -50.20
CA THR A 650 18.68 6.56 -51.38
C THR A 650 18.47 5.35 -52.27
N GLY A 651 19.36 4.37 -52.17
CA GLY A 651 19.36 3.22 -53.09
C GLY A 651 18.84 1.92 -52.52
N SER A 652 18.65 1.85 -51.23
CA SER A 652 18.18 0.64 -50.57
C SER A 652 16.75 0.84 -50.04
N GLN A 653 15.90 -0.16 -50.22
CA GLN A 653 14.56 -0.18 -49.68
C GLN A 653 14.50 -1.22 -48.58
N ASN A 654 13.95 -0.85 -47.43
CA ASN A 654 13.76 -1.74 -46.26
C ASN A 654 12.41 -1.46 -45.59
N SER A 655 11.98 -2.36 -44.76
CA SER A 655 10.73 -2.22 -44.01
C SER A 655 10.87 -1.34 -42.77
N GLN A 656 9.77 -1.09 -42.13
CA GLN A 656 9.69 -0.23 -40.98
C GLN A 656 8.94 -0.91 -39.84
N UNK A 657 9.25 -0.90 -38.54
CA UNK A 657 8.67 -1.16 -37.43
C UNK A 657 8.56 0.12 -36.82
N LEU A 658 7.55 0.42 -36.16
CA LEU A 658 7.35 1.73 -35.55
C LEU A 658 7.43 1.58 -34.03
N VAL A 659 7.91 2.61 -33.40
CA VAL A 659 8.10 2.68 -31.94
C VAL A 659 7.65 4.05 -31.44
N ARG A 660 7.19 4.12 -30.18
CA ARG A 660 6.92 5.35 -29.44
C ARG A 660 7.19 5.09 -27.97
N ASP A 661 7.28 6.12 -27.16
CA ASP A 661 7.31 5.96 -25.70
C ASP A 661 5.91 5.55 -25.21
N ALA A 662 5.84 4.54 -24.37
CA ALA A 662 4.58 4.11 -23.76
C ALA A 662 4.35 4.96 -22.50
N ASP A 663 3.31 5.77 -22.49
CA ASP A 663 2.95 6.68 -21.39
C ASP A 663 2.44 5.90 -20.17
#